data_4f6dd1f09b6dc8aefb9e43984c68209b
#
_entry.id   4f6dd1f09b6dc8aefb9e43984c68209b
#
_cell.length_a   1.000
_cell.length_b   1.000
_cell.length_c   1.000
_cell.angle_alpha   90.00
_cell.angle_beta   90.00
_cell.angle_gamma   90.00
#
_symmetry.space_group_name_H-M   'P 1'
#
loop_
_entity.id
_entity.type
_entity.pdbx_description
1 polymer ?
#
loop_
_entity_poly.entity_id
_entity_poly.type
_entity_poly.pdbx_seq_one_letter_code
_entity_poly.pdbx_strand_id
1 'polypeptide(L)'
;MKLTSLSLAIGLATGLFLAVPLHAQQAGASDSAGKAAKPAKPANARQLGQVTVTARKRVETLQDVPIAVTAFTSEALATQNVQNLGDLQGKVPSLQIYAARGSNTTLTAYIRGVGQADPTWGFDPGVGIYLDDVYLARPQGALLDVFDVDRIEVLRGPQGSLYGKNTIGGAIKYISNPLPTRTEGSLEGTVGTHGEKDVKASVGGASKDGVWRGRVAVASEHNDGFGRNLTSNSRNGNKNTNAARVTLGFFPSRSFNAQLSVDGLRDNSNPRGAKMLIANKFDPAYAPLSSNFDTRGGLGQVNHTDMSGAALTLNWIVNDDWTLKSITAYRESSTDTYIDFDTLPQKIADVTAKYSDHQFTQELQANYDSGGALHGVFGLFYFNGAAAGQIHNIFLGSPPYSTLGYSLYGSTGGDMGTKSYAGYGDFTWDLSPQWSLDMGLRYTHETKTALIQNYGYADATFQTPTSTLADFTGSHVSNNVSPKLSLSWSASDQIKLYGSYSEGFHSGGYNIRANCVAIPSSCRPINDEKVQSFELGSKMTFFDDALMMNTALFHNIYSNIQLSVFTSYTLPNGSQGFFGDFTNAGKGHIDGLEEEFAWKPAADWTLSGQFAYLHTKYIEFLSGGVNIADQQRFTNAPKWSGGLSLEHTQSLGNGGSLTARVNYTYQGMVYPETSLSPLIAQPAYGLWNAGVIWQIDRPWTLSLQGTNLANKSYRTTGYNIGALGIVTGYYGAPRMATLTARYTF
;
A
#
# COMPACT_ATOMS: atom_id res chain seq x y z
N MET A 1 -17.73 -27.53 -9.32
CA MET A 1 -16.36 -27.99 -9.03
C MET A 1 -15.48 -26.75 -9.12
N LYS A 2 -15.36 -26.00 -8.02
CA LYS A 2 -14.51 -24.81 -7.98
C LYS A 2 -13.08 -25.26 -7.62
N LEU A 3 -12.24 -25.48 -8.62
CA LEU A 3 -10.79 -25.48 -8.40
C LEU A 3 -10.41 -24.04 -8.09
N THR A 4 -9.94 -23.77 -6.89
CA THR A 4 -9.47 -22.42 -6.51
C THR A 4 -8.27 -22.09 -7.39
N SER A 5 -8.19 -20.84 -7.87
CA SER A 5 -7.12 -20.35 -8.75
C SER A 5 -5.70 -20.62 -8.23
N LEU A 6 -5.54 -20.64 -6.91
CA LEU A 6 -4.27 -20.98 -6.27
C LEU A 6 -3.88 -22.46 -6.43
N SER A 7 -4.85 -23.38 -6.41
CA SER A 7 -4.60 -24.81 -6.64
C SER A 7 -4.13 -25.10 -8.06
N LEU A 8 -4.57 -24.30 -9.03
CA LEU A 8 -4.12 -24.40 -10.44
C LEU A 8 -2.69 -23.87 -10.62
N ALA A 9 -2.33 -22.78 -9.95
CA ALA A 9 -0.98 -22.22 -9.99
C ALA A 9 0.05 -23.16 -9.33
N ILE A 10 -0.30 -23.77 -8.21
CA ILE A 10 0.56 -24.76 -7.52
C ILE A 10 0.66 -26.07 -8.33
N GLY A 11 -0.43 -26.52 -8.95
CA GLY A 11 -0.44 -27.73 -9.81
C GLY A 11 0.41 -27.55 -11.08
N LEU A 12 0.44 -26.37 -11.69
CA LEU A 12 1.31 -26.05 -12.83
C LEU A 12 2.78 -25.95 -12.42
N ALA A 13 3.08 -25.42 -11.23
CA ALA A 13 4.45 -25.30 -10.73
C ALA A 13 5.07 -26.68 -10.44
N THR A 14 4.30 -27.63 -9.90
CA THR A 14 4.80 -28.99 -9.60
C THR A 14 4.99 -29.86 -10.84
N GLY A 15 4.25 -29.62 -11.92
CA GLY A 15 4.38 -30.37 -13.18
C GLY A 15 5.60 -29.99 -14.04
N LEU A 16 6.19 -28.80 -13.85
CA LEU A 16 7.34 -28.32 -14.62
C LEU A 16 8.71 -28.75 -14.04
N PHE A 17 8.76 -29.29 -12.81
CA PHE A 17 10.01 -29.66 -12.15
C PHE A 17 10.60 -31.05 -12.57
N LEU A 18 9.94 -31.81 -13.44
CA LEU A 18 10.34 -33.21 -13.72
C LEU A 18 11.12 -33.44 -15.03
N ALA A 19 11.56 -32.43 -15.75
CA ALA A 19 12.29 -32.65 -17.00
C ALA A 19 13.33 -31.57 -17.35
N VAL A 20 14.49 -31.53 -16.69
CA VAL A 20 15.70 -30.91 -17.26
C VAL A 20 16.94 -31.66 -16.81
N PRO A 21 17.71 -32.33 -17.70
CA PRO A 21 19.02 -32.85 -17.36
C PRO A 21 20.08 -31.74 -17.38
N LEU A 22 20.83 -31.61 -16.30
CA LEU A 22 21.99 -30.74 -16.18
C LEU A 22 23.14 -31.22 -17.11
N HIS A 23 23.45 -30.40 -18.11
CA HIS A 23 24.78 -30.48 -18.78
C HIS A 23 25.34 -29.07 -18.91
N ALA A 24 26.41 -28.81 -18.16
CA ALA A 24 27.21 -27.61 -18.29
C ALA A 24 28.17 -27.72 -19.45
N GLN A 25 28.11 -26.80 -20.40
CA GLN A 25 29.22 -26.59 -21.38
C GLN A 25 29.43 -25.09 -21.60
N GLN A 26 30.65 -24.65 -21.36
CA GLN A 26 31.16 -23.31 -21.67
C GLN A 26 31.19 -23.10 -23.20
N ALA A 27 30.75 -21.94 -23.66
CA ALA A 27 31.06 -21.46 -25.00
C ALA A 27 31.24 -19.92 -24.97
N GLY A 28 32.26 -19.50 -25.66
CA GLY A 28 32.93 -18.22 -25.60
C GLY A 28 32.18 -17.03 -26.17
N ALA A 29 32.72 -15.87 -25.82
CA ALA A 29 32.32 -14.53 -26.23
C ALA A 29 32.51 -14.30 -27.75
N SER A 30 31.56 -13.63 -28.39
CA SER A 30 31.76 -12.94 -29.66
C SER A 30 31.26 -11.50 -29.56
N ASP A 31 32.18 -10.58 -29.85
CA ASP A 31 31.98 -9.14 -29.99
C ASP A 31 30.97 -8.79 -31.09
N SER A 32 30.12 -7.82 -30.81
CA SER A 32 29.51 -6.99 -31.85
C SER A 32 29.50 -5.53 -31.43
N ALA A 33 30.24 -4.72 -32.19
CA ALA A 33 30.43 -3.30 -32.02
C ALA A 33 29.09 -2.53 -32.22
N GLY A 34 28.70 -1.77 -31.23
CA GLY A 34 27.70 -0.73 -31.31
C GLY A 34 28.18 0.53 -30.59
N LYS A 35 28.04 1.68 -31.24
CA LYS A 35 28.41 3.07 -30.91
C LYS A 35 29.11 3.27 -29.57
N ALA A 36 30.33 3.80 -29.62
CA ALA A 36 31.18 4.07 -28.49
C ALA A 36 30.47 4.95 -27.42
N ALA A 37 30.07 4.30 -26.35
CA ALA A 37 29.81 4.98 -25.10
C ALA A 37 31.12 5.63 -24.62
N LYS A 38 31.07 6.87 -24.14
CA LYS A 38 32.20 7.50 -23.45
C LYS A 38 32.77 6.50 -22.45
N PRO A 39 34.11 6.38 -22.35
CA PRO A 39 34.73 5.44 -21.42
C PRO A 39 34.21 5.77 -20.01
N ALA A 40 33.54 4.82 -19.36
CA ALA A 40 33.13 4.95 -17.99
C ALA A 40 34.38 5.23 -17.14
N LYS A 41 34.41 6.34 -16.41
CA LYS A 41 35.40 6.58 -15.35
C LYS A 41 35.42 5.33 -14.45
N PRO A 42 36.59 4.87 -13.99
CA PRO A 42 36.66 3.78 -13.04
C PRO A 42 35.76 4.14 -11.85
N ALA A 43 34.81 3.27 -11.55
CA ALA A 43 33.82 3.50 -10.47
C ALA A 43 34.59 3.77 -9.17
N ASN A 44 34.45 4.98 -8.64
CA ASN A 44 35.00 5.32 -7.33
C ASN A 44 34.23 4.49 -6.30
N ALA A 45 34.91 3.72 -5.45
CA ALA A 45 34.29 2.86 -4.45
C ALA A 45 33.34 3.62 -3.48
N ARG A 46 33.39 4.96 -3.48
CA ARG A 46 32.51 5.85 -2.72
C ARG A 46 31.24 6.29 -3.45
N GLN A 47 31.10 5.96 -4.74
CA GLN A 47 29.89 6.36 -5.48
C GLN A 47 28.67 5.56 -4.99
N LEU A 48 27.51 6.25 -4.86
CA LEU A 48 26.22 5.62 -4.69
C LEU A 48 25.80 5.00 -6.02
N GLY A 49 25.19 3.82 -5.98
CA GLY A 49 24.64 3.18 -7.18
C GLY A 49 23.52 4.02 -7.78
N GLN A 50 23.48 4.09 -9.12
CA GLN A 50 22.39 4.74 -9.82
C GLN A 50 21.11 3.93 -9.69
N VAL A 51 20.02 4.54 -9.20
CA VAL A 51 18.70 3.91 -9.06
C VAL A 51 17.83 4.36 -10.22
N THR A 52 17.21 3.41 -10.93
CA THR A 52 16.24 3.68 -11.98
C THR A 52 14.82 3.50 -11.45
N VAL A 53 13.89 4.32 -11.94
CA VAL A 53 12.48 4.30 -11.59
C VAL A 53 11.61 4.32 -12.84
N THR A 54 10.35 3.90 -12.66
CA THR A 54 9.31 3.97 -13.71
C THR A 54 8.15 4.88 -13.29
N ALA A 55 8.43 5.84 -12.43
CA ALA A 55 7.48 6.78 -11.85
C ALA A 55 6.68 7.56 -12.92
N ARG A 56 7.25 7.80 -14.08
CA ARG A 56 6.61 8.51 -15.21
C ARG A 56 6.25 7.59 -16.38
N LYS A 57 6.02 6.28 -16.10
CA LYS A 57 5.70 5.22 -17.08
C LYS A 57 6.79 5.02 -18.14
N ARG A 58 7.98 5.52 -17.90
CA ARG A 58 9.21 5.32 -18.68
C ARG A 58 10.39 5.12 -17.72
N VAL A 59 11.44 4.47 -18.18
CA VAL A 59 12.64 4.21 -17.37
C VAL A 59 13.48 5.49 -17.30
N GLU A 60 13.66 6.04 -16.11
CA GLU A 60 14.44 7.24 -15.84
C GLU A 60 15.31 7.03 -14.60
N THR A 61 16.37 7.80 -14.44
CA THR A 61 17.12 7.78 -13.18
C THR A 61 16.38 8.56 -12.11
N LEU A 62 16.47 8.10 -10.87
CA LEU A 62 15.81 8.72 -9.71
C LEU A 62 16.12 10.22 -9.61
N GLN A 63 17.36 10.63 -9.95
CA GLN A 63 17.80 12.01 -9.88
C GLN A 63 17.30 12.89 -11.04
N ASP A 64 16.84 12.27 -12.13
CA ASP A 64 16.32 13.01 -13.28
C ASP A 64 14.83 13.31 -13.17
N VAL A 65 14.10 12.58 -12.34
CA VAL A 65 12.64 12.69 -12.22
C VAL A 65 12.25 13.87 -11.31
N PRO A 66 11.55 14.92 -11.83
CA PRO A 66 11.18 16.12 -11.06
C PRO A 66 9.90 15.90 -10.24
N ILE A 67 9.89 14.89 -9.40
CA ILE A 67 8.86 14.59 -8.40
C ILE A 67 9.50 14.00 -7.15
N ALA A 68 8.80 14.10 -6.03
CA ALA A 68 9.18 13.44 -4.78
C ALA A 68 8.92 11.93 -4.91
N VAL A 69 9.97 11.12 -5.06
CA VAL A 69 9.89 9.65 -5.17
C VAL A 69 10.98 8.97 -4.36
N THR A 70 10.61 7.93 -3.62
CA THR A 70 11.52 7.01 -2.92
C THR A 70 11.50 5.67 -3.64
N ALA A 71 12.65 5.10 -3.89
CA ALA A 71 12.76 3.77 -4.50
C ALA A 71 13.63 2.83 -3.65
N PHE A 72 13.16 1.62 -3.44
CA PHE A 72 13.86 0.55 -2.75
C PHE A 72 14.15 -0.58 -3.73
N THR A 73 15.40 -0.83 -4.02
CA THR A 73 15.83 -2.00 -4.80
C THR A 73 15.65 -3.28 -3.98
N SER A 74 15.66 -4.45 -4.62
CA SER A 74 15.60 -5.75 -3.93
C SER A 74 16.67 -5.91 -2.86
N GLU A 75 17.88 -5.40 -3.09
CA GLU A 75 18.97 -5.38 -2.11
C GLU A 75 18.64 -4.48 -0.90
N ALA A 76 18.14 -3.26 -1.16
CA ALA A 76 17.73 -2.34 -0.10
C ALA A 76 16.58 -2.90 0.74
N LEU A 77 15.60 -3.58 0.11
CA LEU A 77 14.49 -4.24 0.81
C LEU A 77 15.01 -5.36 1.74
N ALA A 78 15.91 -6.21 1.24
CA ALA A 78 16.51 -7.29 2.02
C ALA A 78 17.37 -6.74 3.17
N THR A 79 18.24 -5.76 2.89
CA THR A 79 19.11 -5.13 3.91
C THR A 79 18.29 -4.44 4.99
N GLN A 80 17.18 -3.79 4.62
CA GLN A 80 16.30 -3.08 5.55
C GLN A 80 15.22 -3.96 6.18
N ASN A 81 15.25 -5.27 5.95
CA ASN A 81 14.26 -6.23 6.44
C ASN A 81 12.82 -5.81 6.16
N VAL A 82 12.53 -5.47 4.90
CA VAL A 82 11.20 -5.15 4.42
C VAL A 82 10.54 -6.44 3.93
N GLN A 83 9.59 -6.96 4.69
CA GLN A 83 8.89 -8.21 4.38
C GLN A 83 7.55 -7.99 3.66
N ASN A 84 6.91 -6.83 3.89
CA ASN A 84 5.68 -6.41 3.22
C ASN A 84 5.63 -4.87 3.13
N LEU A 85 4.63 -4.33 2.43
CA LEU A 85 4.47 -2.88 2.28
C LEU A 85 4.33 -2.12 3.61
N GLY A 86 3.81 -2.76 4.66
CA GLY A 86 3.69 -2.16 6.00
C GLY A 86 5.04 -1.80 6.62
N ASP A 87 6.10 -2.52 6.27
CA ASP A 87 7.45 -2.28 6.78
C ASP A 87 8.13 -1.04 6.16
N LEU A 88 7.48 -0.39 5.18
CA LEU A 88 7.88 0.91 4.67
C LEU A 88 7.57 2.06 5.65
N GLN A 89 6.77 1.79 6.68
CA GLN A 89 6.48 2.73 7.76
C GLN A 89 7.78 3.24 8.39
N GLY A 90 7.96 4.57 8.41
CA GLY A 90 9.16 5.21 8.95
C GLY A 90 10.42 5.10 8.08
N LYS A 91 10.31 4.56 6.84
CA LYS A 91 11.40 4.50 5.84
C LYS A 91 11.17 5.45 4.66
N VAL A 92 9.95 5.95 4.49
CA VAL A 92 9.55 6.92 3.47
C VAL A 92 9.04 8.19 4.17
N PRO A 93 9.45 9.39 3.74
CA PRO A 93 8.92 10.64 4.29
C PRO A 93 7.41 10.71 4.17
N SER A 94 6.74 11.22 5.21
CA SER A 94 5.28 11.47 5.26
C SER A 94 4.39 10.26 4.94
N LEU A 95 4.91 9.04 4.95
CA LEU A 95 4.14 7.81 4.75
C LEU A 95 3.66 7.27 6.10
N GLN A 96 2.35 7.00 6.21
CA GLN A 96 1.73 6.18 7.25
C GLN A 96 1.09 4.98 6.57
N ILE A 97 1.52 3.77 6.92
CA ILE A 97 1.08 2.55 6.27
C ILE A 97 0.97 1.41 7.29
N TYR A 98 -0.17 0.74 7.33
CA TYR A 98 -0.42 -0.33 8.30
C TYR A 98 -1.57 -1.23 7.86
N ALA A 99 -1.66 -2.42 8.46
CA ALA A 99 -2.81 -3.31 8.28
C ALA A 99 -4.04 -2.77 9.00
N ALA A 100 -5.17 -2.66 8.28
CA ALA A 100 -6.41 -2.11 8.79
C ALA A 100 -7.13 -3.04 9.77
N ARG A 101 -7.69 -2.50 10.83
CA ARG A 101 -8.57 -3.20 11.80
C ARG A 101 -7.98 -4.54 12.27
N GLY A 102 -8.80 -5.60 12.24
CA GLY A 102 -8.40 -6.98 12.58
C GLY A 102 -7.72 -7.75 11.46
N SER A 103 -7.70 -7.25 10.22
CA SER A 103 -7.08 -7.94 9.09
C SER A 103 -5.55 -7.82 9.11
N ASN A 104 -4.86 -8.80 8.52
CA ASN A 104 -3.41 -8.78 8.35
C ASN A 104 -2.98 -8.27 6.97
N THR A 105 -3.83 -8.39 5.94
CA THR A 105 -3.49 -8.08 4.54
C THR A 105 -4.28 -6.92 3.95
N THR A 106 -5.24 -6.36 4.69
CA THR A 106 -5.97 -5.16 4.25
C THR A 106 -5.15 -3.91 4.52
N LEU A 107 -4.85 -3.15 3.47
CA LEU A 107 -3.98 -1.99 3.54
C LEU A 107 -4.71 -0.71 3.96
N THR A 108 -4.11 0.05 4.87
CA THR A 108 -4.40 1.47 5.09
C THR A 108 -3.12 2.26 4.80
N ALA A 109 -3.20 3.25 3.90
CA ALA A 109 -2.08 4.10 3.54
C ALA A 109 -2.46 5.57 3.49
N TYR A 110 -1.57 6.42 4.02
CA TYR A 110 -1.62 7.88 3.95
C TYR A 110 -0.27 8.40 3.51
N ILE A 111 -0.25 9.32 2.56
CA ILE A 111 0.93 10.07 2.16
C ILE A 111 0.64 11.55 2.35
N ARG A 112 1.52 12.27 3.06
CA ARG A 112 1.34 13.70 3.38
C ARG A 112 0.00 13.99 4.11
N GLY A 113 -0.50 13.03 4.91
CA GLY A 113 -1.78 13.15 5.61
C GLY A 113 -3.02 12.94 4.72
N VAL A 114 -2.85 12.53 3.46
CA VAL A 114 -3.93 12.23 2.51
C VAL A 114 -4.07 10.73 2.35
N GLY A 115 -5.25 10.18 2.59
CA GLY A 115 -5.51 8.73 2.53
C GLY A 115 -6.92 8.39 3.00
N GLN A 116 -7.26 7.11 3.05
CA GLN A 116 -8.56 6.60 3.49
C GLN A 116 -8.38 5.48 4.52
N ALA A 117 -9.03 5.62 5.68
CA ALA A 117 -8.91 4.66 6.79
C ALA A 117 -9.95 3.54 6.75
N ASP A 118 -11.05 3.72 6.04
CA ASP A 118 -12.19 2.79 6.07
C ASP A 118 -12.13 1.80 4.90
N PRO A 119 -11.68 0.56 5.10
CA PRO A 119 -11.41 -0.38 4.02
C PRO A 119 -12.66 -1.18 3.63
N THR A 120 -13.79 -0.53 3.38
CA THR A 120 -15.01 -1.18 2.92
C THR A 120 -15.15 -1.14 1.40
N TRP A 121 -16.02 -1.98 0.83
CA TRP A 121 -16.19 -2.11 -0.63
C TRP A 121 -16.71 -0.83 -1.32
N GLY A 122 -17.31 0.09 -0.59
CA GLY A 122 -17.88 1.34 -1.12
C GLY A 122 -16.87 2.49 -1.20
N PHE A 123 -15.71 2.36 -0.55
CA PHE A 123 -14.73 3.45 -0.45
C PHE A 123 -13.43 3.07 -1.14
N ASP A 124 -12.98 3.92 -2.04
CA ASP A 124 -11.71 3.76 -2.74
C ASP A 124 -10.53 4.24 -1.86
N PRO A 125 -9.30 3.74 -2.05
CA PRO A 125 -8.13 4.25 -1.34
C PRO A 125 -7.72 5.65 -1.84
N GLY A 126 -7.13 6.48 -0.97
CA GLY A 126 -6.55 7.79 -1.36
C GLY A 126 -5.11 7.69 -1.88
N VAL A 127 -4.46 6.53 -1.70
CA VAL A 127 -3.13 6.19 -2.21
C VAL A 127 -3.28 5.00 -3.15
N GLY A 128 -2.85 5.16 -4.41
CA GLY A 128 -2.93 4.10 -5.42
C GLY A 128 -1.89 3.00 -5.20
N ILE A 129 -2.29 1.74 -5.27
CA ILE A 129 -1.38 0.59 -5.22
C ILE A 129 -1.32 -0.06 -6.60
N TYR A 130 -0.12 -0.32 -7.06
CA TYR A 130 0.13 -0.89 -8.40
C TYR A 130 1.04 -2.11 -8.30
N LEU A 131 0.66 -3.19 -8.97
CA LEU A 131 1.48 -4.38 -9.19
C LEU A 131 1.81 -4.46 -10.68
N ASP A 132 3.07 -4.28 -11.05
CA ASP A 132 3.54 -4.28 -12.47
C ASP A 132 2.68 -3.37 -13.38
N ASP A 133 2.45 -2.12 -12.94
CA ASP A 133 1.57 -1.11 -13.56
C ASP A 133 0.07 -1.42 -13.54
N VAL A 134 -0.37 -2.56 -13.00
CA VAL A 134 -1.80 -2.88 -12.82
C VAL A 134 -2.31 -2.28 -11.52
N TYR A 135 -3.30 -1.41 -11.59
CA TYR A 135 -3.95 -0.81 -10.43
C TYR A 135 -4.72 -1.84 -9.60
N LEU A 136 -4.54 -1.85 -8.28
CA LEU A 136 -5.31 -2.61 -7.30
C LEU A 136 -6.40 -1.71 -6.72
N ALA A 137 -7.66 -1.94 -7.11
CA ALA A 137 -8.74 -1.01 -6.80
C ALA A 137 -9.23 -1.10 -5.34
N ARG A 138 -8.94 -2.19 -4.65
CA ARG A 138 -9.41 -2.44 -3.28
C ARG A 138 -8.27 -2.64 -2.30
N PRO A 139 -8.44 -2.25 -1.04
CA PRO A 139 -7.41 -2.39 -0.01
C PRO A 139 -7.24 -3.82 0.52
N GLN A 140 -8.23 -4.71 0.30
CA GLN A 140 -8.17 -6.10 0.71
C GLN A 140 -7.07 -6.83 -0.06
N GLY A 141 -6.16 -7.50 0.65
CA GLY A 141 -5.00 -8.17 0.05
C GLY A 141 -3.92 -7.23 -0.50
N ALA A 142 -4.09 -5.90 -0.41
CA ALA A 142 -3.16 -4.93 -0.99
C ALA A 142 -1.92 -4.67 -0.12
N LEU A 143 -1.83 -5.22 1.10
CA LEU A 143 -0.59 -5.23 1.89
C LEU A 143 0.31 -6.37 1.39
N LEU A 144 0.88 -6.14 0.21
CA LEU A 144 1.64 -7.15 -0.54
C LEU A 144 2.90 -7.58 0.20
N ASP A 145 3.12 -8.90 0.28
CA ASP A 145 4.37 -9.47 0.76
C ASP A 145 5.50 -9.29 -0.26
N VAL A 146 6.72 -9.05 0.24
CA VAL A 146 7.91 -8.86 -0.60
C VAL A 146 8.49 -10.23 -0.97
N PHE A 147 8.13 -10.71 -2.15
CA PHE A 147 8.75 -11.89 -2.77
C PHE A 147 8.88 -11.67 -4.28
N ASP A 148 10.00 -12.04 -4.84
CA ASP A 148 10.31 -11.88 -6.28
C ASP A 148 10.15 -10.43 -6.77
N VAL A 149 10.68 -9.47 -6.02
CA VAL A 149 10.62 -8.03 -6.26
C VAL A 149 11.93 -7.51 -6.81
N ASP A 150 11.87 -6.72 -7.88
CA ASP A 150 12.97 -5.92 -8.38
C ASP A 150 13.10 -4.63 -7.55
N ARG A 151 11.98 -3.91 -7.37
CA ARG A 151 11.94 -2.69 -6.57
C ARG A 151 10.53 -2.28 -6.17
N ILE A 152 10.45 -1.41 -5.16
CA ILE A 152 9.23 -0.71 -4.74
C ILE A 152 9.48 0.79 -4.91
N GLU A 153 8.57 1.49 -5.60
CA GLU A 153 8.60 2.93 -5.80
C GLU A 153 7.43 3.57 -5.04
N VAL A 154 7.69 4.61 -4.24
CA VAL A 154 6.67 5.40 -3.53
C VAL A 154 6.70 6.82 -4.06
N LEU A 155 5.67 7.18 -4.81
CA LEU A 155 5.46 8.50 -5.40
C LEU A 155 4.63 9.34 -4.42
N ARG A 156 5.14 10.48 -4.00
CA ARG A 156 4.47 11.35 -3.03
C ARG A 156 3.83 12.56 -3.71
N GLY A 157 2.68 12.98 -3.17
CA GLY A 157 1.83 14.02 -3.76
C GLY A 157 0.96 13.52 -4.91
N PRO A 158 0.03 14.36 -5.41
CA PRO A 158 -0.96 13.95 -6.40
C PRO A 158 -0.35 13.41 -7.70
N GLN A 159 -0.83 12.25 -8.13
CA GLN A 159 -0.40 11.57 -9.38
C GLN A 159 -1.52 11.47 -10.41
N GLY A 160 -2.49 12.40 -10.38
CA GLY A 160 -3.70 12.35 -11.19
C GLY A 160 -3.45 12.35 -12.70
N SER A 161 -2.41 13.00 -13.21
CA SER A 161 -2.11 13.11 -14.64
C SER A 161 -1.71 11.78 -15.29
N LEU A 162 -0.94 10.93 -14.62
CA LEU A 162 -0.45 9.65 -15.18
C LEU A 162 -1.18 8.44 -14.61
N TYR A 163 -1.47 8.44 -13.31
CA TYR A 163 -2.05 7.30 -12.63
C TYR A 163 -3.57 7.41 -12.46
N GLY A 164 -4.09 8.65 -12.52
CA GLY A 164 -5.52 8.92 -12.54
C GLY A 164 -6.18 8.92 -11.17
N LYS A 165 -7.39 8.37 -11.10
CA LYS A 165 -8.20 8.37 -9.88
C LYS A 165 -7.51 7.71 -8.69
N ASN A 166 -7.90 8.12 -7.48
CA ASN A 166 -7.50 7.49 -6.22
C ASN A 166 -5.99 7.54 -5.95
N THR A 167 -5.31 8.54 -6.51
CA THR A 167 -3.88 8.83 -6.30
C THR A 167 -3.67 10.26 -5.81
N ILE A 168 -4.59 10.73 -4.97
CA ILE A 168 -4.56 12.11 -4.43
C ILE A 168 -3.44 12.31 -3.41
N GLY A 169 -3.09 11.28 -2.63
CA GLY A 169 -1.96 11.30 -1.71
C GLY A 169 -0.65 10.88 -2.37
N GLY A 170 -0.75 10.01 -3.38
CA GLY A 170 0.40 9.43 -4.06
C GLY A 170 0.12 8.03 -4.61
N ALA A 171 1.20 7.32 -4.95
CA ALA A 171 1.12 5.95 -5.45
C ALA A 171 2.27 5.09 -4.92
N ILE A 172 2.01 3.82 -4.68
CA ILE A 172 3.00 2.80 -4.34
C ILE A 172 3.02 1.78 -5.47
N LYS A 173 4.18 1.60 -6.09
CA LYS A 173 4.38 0.64 -7.18
C LYS A 173 5.25 -0.50 -6.68
N TYR A 174 4.75 -1.70 -6.85
CA TYR A 174 5.47 -2.95 -6.66
C TYR A 174 5.86 -3.49 -8.04
N ILE A 175 7.14 -3.58 -8.32
CA ILE A 175 7.68 -4.03 -9.60
C ILE A 175 8.37 -5.38 -9.39
N SER A 176 7.90 -6.42 -10.09
CA SER A 176 8.46 -7.76 -10.01
C SER A 176 9.78 -7.89 -10.78
N ASN A 177 10.58 -8.91 -10.44
CA ASN A 177 11.81 -9.19 -11.13
C ASN A 177 11.58 -9.46 -12.64
N PRO A 178 12.45 -8.95 -13.53
CA PRO A 178 12.34 -9.20 -14.95
C PRO A 178 12.56 -10.68 -15.28
N LEU A 179 12.08 -11.10 -16.45
CA LEU A 179 12.31 -12.45 -16.95
C LEU A 179 13.78 -12.65 -17.33
N PRO A 180 14.45 -13.66 -16.77
CA PRO A 180 15.88 -13.85 -16.96
C PRO A 180 16.20 -14.41 -18.34
N THR A 181 17.42 -14.14 -18.83
CA THR A 181 17.95 -14.66 -20.08
C THR A 181 18.77 -15.95 -19.90
N ARG A 182 19.05 -16.32 -18.67
CA ARG A 182 19.76 -17.56 -18.27
C ARG A 182 19.04 -18.16 -17.06
N THR A 183 19.32 -19.43 -16.78
CA THR A 183 18.78 -20.07 -15.59
C THR A 183 19.34 -19.37 -14.33
N GLU A 184 18.44 -18.90 -13.48
CA GLU A 184 18.73 -18.30 -12.20
C GLU A 184 17.60 -18.57 -11.22
N GLY A 185 17.91 -18.51 -9.95
CA GLY A 185 16.90 -18.71 -8.92
C GLY A 185 17.39 -18.37 -7.52
N SER A 186 16.46 -18.43 -6.58
CA SER A 186 16.75 -18.25 -5.17
C SER A 186 15.87 -19.16 -4.33
N LEU A 187 16.42 -19.61 -3.21
CA LEU A 187 15.70 -20.26 -2.13
C LEU A 187 16.05 -19.55 -0.83
N GLU A 188 15.05 -19.13 -0.10
CA GLU A 188 15.19 -18.40 1.16
C GLU A 188 14.37 -19.07 2.24
N GLY A 189 14.97 -19.31 3.40
CA GLY A 189 14.31 -19.80 4.59
C GLY A 189 14.58 -18.88 5.76
N THR A 190 13.52 -18.47 6.45
CA THR A 190 13.58 -17.60 7.64
C THR A 190 12.98 -18.32 8.85
N VAL A 191 13.66 -18.21 9.98
CA VAL A 191 13.13 -18.62 11.30
C VAL A 191 13.29 -17.46 12.29
N GLY A 192 12.39 -17.35 13.24
CA GLY A 192 12.44 -16.23 14.16
C GLY A 192 11.64 -16.41 15.44
N THR A 193 11.61 -15.34 16.22
CA THR A 193 10.79 -15.26 17.43
C THR A 193 9.30 -15.37 17.08
N HIS A 194 8.47 -15.72 18.05
CA HIS A 194 7.04 -15.93 17.87
C HIS A 194 6.68 -16.99 16.83
N GLY A 195 7.55 -18.01 16.68
CA GLY A 195 7.30 -19.12 15.76
C GLY A 195 7.38 -18.76 14.28
N GLU A 196 8.07 -17.67 13.93
CA GLU A 196 8.31 -17.26 12.55
C GLU A 196 8.97 -18.37 11.74
N LYS A 197 8.40 -18.70 10.59
CA LYS A 197 8.89 -19.73 9.66
C LYS A 197 8.44 -19.37 8.26
N ASP A 198 9.33 -18.79 7.47
CA ASP A 198 9.02 -18.42 6.12
C ASP A 198 9.88 -19.18 5.12
N VAL A 199 9.30 -19.47 3.97
CA VAL A 199 10.01 -20.03 2.81
C VAL A 199 9.61 -19.21 1.59
N LYS A 200 10.64 -18.69 0.89
CA LYS A 200 10.48 -18.02 -0.39
C LYS A 200 11.37 -18.68 -1.43
N ALA A 201 10.84 -18.94 -2.60
CA ALA A 201 11.61 -19.56 -3.68
C ALA A 201 11.25 -18.91 -5.01
N SER A 202 12.25 -18.77 -5.88
CA SER A 202 12.02 -18.38 -7.26
C SER A 202 13.00 -19.09 -8.18
N VAL A 203 12.53 -19.39 -9.39
CA VAL A 203 13.36 -19.93 -10.46
C VAL A 203 12.87 -19.40 -11.79
N GLY A 204 13.81 -19.06 -12.66
CA GLY A 204 13.51 -18.61 -14.02
C GLY A 204 14.58 -19.02 -15.00
N GLY A 205 14.28 -18.86 -16.27
CA GLY A 205 15.21 -19.20 -17.36
C GLY A 205 14.66 -18.83 -18.73
N ALA A 206 15.48 -19.08 -19.73
CA ALA A 206 15.15 -18.87 -21.14
C ALA A 206 15.39 -20.13 -21.99
N SER A 207 14.64 -20.25 -23.08
CA SER A 207 14.93 -21.22 -24.13
C SER A 207 16.29 -20.92 -24.77
N LYS A 208 16.89 -21.92 -25.46
CA LYS A 208 18.24 -21.78 -26.08
C LYS A 208 18.32 -20.63 -27.09
N ASP A 209 17.23 -20.34 -27.77
CA ASP A 209 17.09 -19.22 -28.72
C ASP A 209 16.71 -17.88 -28.04
N GLY A 210 16.47 -17.90 -26.73
CA GLY A 210 16.06 -16.73 -25.95
C GLY A 210 14.64 -16.23 -26.23
N VAL A 211 13.88 -16.93 -27.08
CA VAL A 211 12.51 -16.53 -27.51
C VAL A 211 11.51 -16.72 -26.39
N TRP A 212 11.58 -17.82 -25.68
CA TRP A 212 10.72 -18.08 -24.51
C TRP A 212 11.50 -17.87 -23.22
N ARG A 213 10.87 -17.15 -22.29
CA ARG A 213 11.42 -16.96 -20.95
C ARG A 213 10.31 -17.22 -19.94
N GLY A 214 10.68 -17.76 -18.80
CA GLY A 214 9.72 -18.04 -17.75
C GLY A 214 10.30 -17.79 -16.37
N ARG A 215 9.45 -17.48 -15.42
CA ARG A 215 9.79 -17.32 -14.00
C ARG A 215 8.63 -17.80 -13.15
N VAL A 216 8.94 -18.54 -12.10
CA VAL A 216 8.01 -18.98 -11.06
C VAL A 216 8.55 -18.52 -9.73
N ALA A 217 7.68 -17.95 -8.90
CA ALA A 217 8.00 -17.54 -7.54
C ALA A 217 6.88 -17.97 -6.59
N VAL A 218 7.27 -18.41 -5.40
CA VAL A 218 6.35 -18.83 -4.33
C VAL A 218 6.83 -18.28 -3.00
N ALA A 219 5.87 -17.99 -2.12
CA ALA A 219 6.13 -17.60 -0.73
C ALA A 219 5.13 -18.30 0.19
N SER A 220 5.61 -18.79 1.33
CA SER A 220 4.79 -19.30 2.42
C SER A 220 5.33 -18.71 3.71
N GLU A 221 4.51 -17.94 4.41
CA GLU A 221 4.91 -17.18 5.58
C GLU A 221 4.01 -17.51 6.76
N HIS A 222 4.63 -17.81 7.89
CA HIS A 222 3.93 -18.26 9.09
C HIS A 222 4.57 -17.68 10.36
N ASN A 223 3.73 -17.19 11.29
CA ASN A 223 4.11 -16.99 12.68
C ASN A 223 2.93 -17.25 13.62
N ASP A 224 3.22 -17.44 14.90
CA ASP A 224 2.23 -17.76 15.94
C ASP A 224 1.41 -16.55 16.41
N GLY A 225 1.69 -15.32 15.91
CA GLY A 225 1.12 -14.10 16.44
C GLY A 225 1.70 -13.68 17.80
N PHE A 226 1.16 -12.62 18.36
CA PHE A 226 1.74 -11.98 19.57
C PHE A 226 0.89 -12.14 20.83
N GLY A 227 -0.36 -12.61 20.70
CA GLY A 227 -1.30 -12.76 21.79
C GLY A 227 -2.27 -13.91 21.62
N ARG A 228 -3.16 -14.02 22.61
CA ARG A 228 -4.21 -15.04 22.66
C ARG A 228 -5.57 -14.42 22.91
N ASN A 229 -6.59 -15.03 22.34
CA ASN A 229 -7.95 -14.86 22.78
C ASN A 229 -8.19 -15.82 23.95
N LEU A 230 -8.40 -15.26 25.15
CA LEU A 230 -8.53 -16.04 26.39
C LEU A 230 -9.88 -16.76 26.49
N THR A 231 -10.91 -16.34 25.72
CA THR A 231 -12.22 -16.97 25.67
C THR A 231 -12.20 -18.24 24.83
N SER A 232 -11.62 -18.17 23.63
CA SER A 232 -11.55 -19.31 22.69
C SER A 232 -10.23 -20.11 22.81
N ASN A 233 -9.27 -19.62 23.59
CA ASN A 233 -7.89 -20.16 23.70
C ASN A 233 -7.15 -20.25 22.35
N SER A 234 -7.50 -19.38 21.40
CA SER A 234 -6.87 -19.30 20.08
C SER A 234 -5.77 -18.24 20.01
N ARG A 235 -4.92 -18.28 18.98
CA ARG A 235 -3.92 -17.25 18.71
C ARG A 235 -4.58 -16.02 18.09
N ASN A 236 -4.09 -14.83 18.43
CA ASN A 236 -4.47 -13.56 17.80
C ASN A 236 -3.38 -13.10 16.85
N GLY A 237 -3.77 -12.70 15.62
CA GLY A 237 -2.88 -12.05 14.67
C GLY A 237 -1.66 -12.88 14.30
N ASN A 238 -1.82 -14.21 14.20
CA ASN A 238 -0.80 -15.05 13.59
C ASN A 238 -0.71 -14.74 12.09
N LYS A 239 0.42 -15.04 11.46
CA LYS A 239 0.56 -14.99 10.01
C LYS A 239 0.43 -16.40 9.42
N ASN A 240 -0.38 -16.55 8.39
CA ASN A 240 -0.54 -17.79 7.62
C ASN A 240 -0.90 -17.41 6.18
N THR A 241 0.10 -16.93 5.44
CA THR A 241 -0.04 -16.37 4.11
C THR A 241 0.72 -17.23 3.12
N ASN A 242 0.11 -17.53 1.98
CA ASN A 242 0.72 -18.22 0.86
C ASN A 242 0.52 -17.40 -0.41
N ALA A 243 1.57 -17.22 -1.19
CA ALA A 243 1.52 -16.49 -2.45
C ALA A 243 2.31 -17.20 -3.54
N ALA A 244 1.87 -17.04 -4.78
CA ALA A 244 2.57 -17.56 -5.95
C ALA A 244 2.44 -16.60 -7.12
N ARG A 245 3.48 -16.57 -7.98
CA ARG A 245 3.47 -15.87 -9.26
C ARG A 245 4.14 -16.71 -10.32
N VAL A 246 3.54 -16.74 -11.51
CA VAL A 246 4.11 -17.35 -12.72
C VAL A 246 4.10 -16.29 -13.82
N THR A 247 5.25 -16.03 -14.42
CA THR A 247 5.38 -15.14 -15.56
C THR A 247 5.99 -15.88 -16.73
N LEU A 248 5.33 -15.82 -17.88
CA LEU A 248 5.77 -16.38 -19.15
C LEU A 248 5.95 -15.26 -20.17
N GLY A 249 7.10 -15.20 -20.82
CA GLY A 249 7.43 -14.20 -21.82
C GLY A 249 7.77 -14.81 -23.17
N PHE A 250 7.32 -14.16 -24.22
CA PHE A 250 7.60 -14.47 -25.62
C PHE A 250 8.32 -13.29 -26.27
N PHE A 251 9.56 -13.51 -26.71
CA PHE A 251 10.49 -12.51 -27.25
C PHE A 251 10.96 -12.93 -28.67
N PRO A 252 10.05 -12.92 -29.67
CA PRO A 252 10.39 -13.41 -31.02
C PRO A 252 11.36 -12.48 -31.77
N SER A 253 11.48 -11.22 -31.34
CA SER A 253 12.38 -10.23 -31.91
C SER A 253 12.82 -9.21 -30.87
N ARG A 254 13.77 -8.34 -31.22
CA ARG A 254 14.16 -7.20 -30.36
C ARG A 254 13.09 -6.12 -30.31
N SER A 255 12.21 -6.05 -31.33
CA SER A 255 11.18 -5.03 -31.42
C SER A 255 9.84 -5.42 -30.80
N PHE A 256 9.63 -6.70 -30.47
CA PHE A 256 8.36 -7.15 -29.91
C PHE A 256 8.57 -8.15 -28.76
N ASN A 257 7.81 -7.97 -27.70
CA ASN A 257 7.66 -8.98 -26.66
C ASN A 257 6.25 -8.98 -26.06
N ALA A 258 5.86 -10.14 -25.57
CA ALA A 258 4.63 -10.38 -24.84
C ALA A 258 4.94 -11.06 -23.51
N GLN A 259 4.35 -10.62 -22.41
CA GLN A 259 4.53 -11.22 -21.08
C GLN A 259 3.15 -11.45 -20.46
N LEU A 260 2.88 -12.70 -20.06
CA LEU A 260 1.71 -13.09 -19.28
C LEU A 260 2.15 -13.40 -17.86
N SER A 261 1.62 -12.66 -16.90
CA SER A 261 1.80 -12.90 -15.46
C SER A 261 0.49 -13.36 -14.85
N VAL A 262 0.55 -14.39 -14.02
CA VAL A 262 -0.57 -14.89 -13.20
C VAL A 262 -0.09 -14.98 -11.77
N ASP A 263 -0.84 -14.38 -10.85
CA ASP A 263 -0.49 -14.37 -9.43
C ASP A 263 -1.71 -14.68 -8.54
N GLY A 264 -1.41 -15.12 -7.33
CA GLY A 264 -2.42 -15.33 -6.30
C GLY A 264 -1.83 -15.26 -4.90
N LEU A 265 -2.68 -14.86 -3.96
CA LEU A 265 -2.39 -14.79 -2.53
C LEU A 265 -3.54 -15.37 -1.76
N ARG A 266 -3.24 -16.13 -0.73
CA ARG A 266 -4.20 -16.63 0.26
C ARG A 266 -3.71 -16.31 1.66
N ASP A 267 -4.52 -15.59 2.44
CA ASP A 267 -4.30 -15.29 3.84
C ASP A 267 -5.36 -16.01 4.70
N ASN A 268 -4.91 -16.94 5.53
CA ASN A 268 -5.71 -17.68 6.53
C ASN A 268 -5.29 -17.30 7.97
N SER A 269 -4.76 -16.12 8.16
CA SER A 269 -4.36 -15.62 9.46
C SER A 269 -5.57 -15.34 10.34
N ASN A 270 -5.45 -15.55 11.66
CA ASN A 270 -6.48 -15.11 12.60
C ASN A 270 -6.54 -13.58 12.67
N PRO A 271 -7.68 -12.99 13.02
CA PRO A 271 -7.80 -11.57 13.25
C PRO A 271 -6.78 -11.05 14.27
N ARG A 272 -6.28 -9.86 14.05
CA ARG A 272 -5.46 -9.15 15.03
C ARG A 272 -6.31 -8.81 16.26
N GLY A 273 -5.83 -9.17 17.44
CA GLY A 273 -6.51 -8.81 18.69
C GLY A 273 -6.38 -7.32 19.00
N ALA A 274 -7.49 -6.65 19.23
CA ALA A 274 -7.46 -5.30 19.81
C ALA A 274 -7.31 -5.39 21.34
N LYS A 275 -6.61 -4.42 21.93
CA LYS A 275 -6.55 -4.25 23.39
C LYS A 275 -7.64 -3.30 23.85
N MET A 276 -8.44 -3.69 24.81
CA MET A 276 -9.28 -2.78 25.57
C MET A 276 -8.42 -1.81 26.38
N LEU A 277 -8.61 -0.49 26.22
CA LEU A 277 -7.79 0.55 26.85
C LEU A 277 -8.38 1.05 28.16
N ILE A 278 -9.69 1.04 28.29
CA ILE A 278 -10.46 1.35 29.51
C ILE A 278 -11.54 0.28 29.69
N ALA A 279 -11.98 0.04 30.90
CA ALA A 279 -13.11 -0.84 31.18
C ALA A 279 -14.37 -0.34 30.45
N ASN A 280 -15.13 -1.26 29.85
CA ASN A 280 -16.37 -0.91 29.16
C ASN A 280 -17.42 -0.44 30.18
N LYS A 281 -18.10 0.65 29.87
CA LYS A 281 -19.13 1.21 30.77
C LYS A 281 -20.34 0.28 31.00
N PHE A 282 -20.62 -0.62 30.06
CA PHE A 282 -21.71 -1.58 30.16
C PHE A 282 -21.30 -2.88 30.85
N ASP A 283 -19.97 -3.17 30.90
CA ASP A 283 -19.44 -4.33 31.59
C ASP A 283 -18.13 -3.98 32.34
N PRO A 284 -18.22 -3.21 33.40
CA PRO A 284 -17.06 -2.75 34.16
C PRO A 284 -16.32 -3.86 34.93
N ALA A 285 -16.88 -5.08 34.99
CA ALA A 285 -16.26 -6.22 35.64
C ALA A 285 -14.98 -6.68 34.91
N TYR A 286 -14.84 -6.40 33.63
CA TYR A 286 -13.66 -6.74 32.86
C TYR A 286 -12.70 -5.55 32.81
N ALA A 287 -11.64 -5.63 33.60
CA ALA A 287 -10.53 -4.66 33.52
C ALA A 287 -9.68 -4.92 32.25
N PRO A 288 -9.01 -3.89 31.70
CA PRO A 288 -8.04 -4.06 30.64
C PRO A 288 -6.97 -5.10 30.99
N LEU A 289 -6.59 -5.95 30.03
CA LEU A 289 -5.51 -6.93 30.19
C LEU A 289 -4.15 -6.22 30.25
N SER A 290 -3.17 -6.82 30.93
CA SER A 290 -1.80 -6.31 30.97
C SER A 290 -1.10 -6.45 29.60
N SER A 291 -1.34 -7.54 28.89
CA SER A 291 -0.83 -7.75 27.53
C SER A 291 -1.46 -6.77 26.55
N ASN A 292 -0.67 -6.30 25.58
CA ASN A 292 -1.17 -5.46 24.48
C ASN A 292 -1.81 -6.27 23.34
N PHE A 293 -1.71 -7.60 23.39
CA PHE A 293 -2.07 -8.49 22.29
C PHE A 293 -3.13 -9.53 22.67
N ASP A 294 -3.37 -9.70 23.98
CA ASP A 294 -4.40 -10.62 24.44
C ASP A 294 -5.79 -9.97 24.43
N THR A 295 -6.81 -10.78 24.14
CA THR A 295 -8.21 -10.37 24.13
C THR A 295 -9.06 -11.38 24.92
N ARG A 296 -10.32 -11.00 25.21
CA ARG A 296 -11.36 -11.91 25.69
C ARG A 296 -12.51 -12.04 24.71
N GLY A 297 -12.32 -11.62 23.45
CA GLY A 297 -13.38 -11.56 22.45
C GLY A 297 -14.21 -12.82 22.33
N GLY A 298 -15.52 -12.66 22.26
CA GLY A 298 -16.50 -13.74 22.14
C GLY A 298 -16.82 -14.09 20.69
N LEU A 299 -16.41 -13.26 19.74
CA LEU A 299 -16.61 -13.50 18.31
C LEU A 299 -15.58 -14.51 17.78
N GLY A 300 -15.96 -15.32 16.79
CA GLY A 300 -15.07 -16.34 16.20
C GLY A 300 -13.84 -15.75 15.51
N GLN A 301 -12.81 -16.58 15.32
CA GLN A 301 -11.54 -16.21 14.73
C GLN A 301 -11.57 -16.45 13.19
N VAL A 302 -12.27 -15.60 12.45
CA VAL A 302 -12.34 -15.66 10.98
C VAL A 302 -11.68 -14.45 10.39
N ASN A 303 -10.66 -14.67 9.57
CA ASN A 303 -10.06 -13.68 8.68
C ASN A 303 -9.43 -14.44 7.52
N HIS A 304 -10.15 -14.52 6.42
CA HIS A 304 -9.73 -15.23 5.22
C HIS A 304 -9.76 -14.25 4.05
N THR A 305 -8.65 -14.15 3.32
CA THR A 305 -8.57 -13.33 2.10
C THR A 305 -7.94 -14.16 0.99
N ASP A 306 -8.66 -14.29 -0.12
CA ASP A 306 -8.12 -14.78 -1.40
C ASP A 306 -8.01 -13.62 -2.37
N MET A 307 -6.88 -13.53 -3.07
CA MET A 307 -6.66 -12.58 -4.15
C MET A 307 -6.01 -13.31 -5.32
N SER A 308 -6.45 -13.02 -6.54
CA SER A 308 -5.83 -13.53 -7.75
C SER A 308 -5.88 -12.54 -8.89
N GLY A 309 -4.98 -12.72 -9.87
CA GLY A 309 -4.96 -11.88 -11.04
C GLY A 309 -4.16 -12.47 -12.19
N ALA A 310 -4.45 -11.94 -13.38
CA ALA A 310 -3.69 -12.20 -14.59
C ALA A 310 -3.48 -10.87 -15.34
N ALA A 311 -2.28 -10.68 -15.88
CA ALA A 311 -1.92 -9.51 -16.67
C ALA A 311 -1.14 -9.91 -17.92
N LEU A 312 -1.57 -9.43 -19.08
CA LEU A 312 -0.86 -9.55 -20.35
C LEU A 312 -0.29 -8.20 -20.74
N THR A 313 1.04 -8.12 -20.81
CA THR A 313 1.77 -6.93 -21.28
C THR A 313 2.39 -7.21 -22.62
N LEU A 314 2.08 -6.35 -23.60
CA LEU A 314 2.69 -6.36 -24.92
C LEU A 314 3.53 -5.10 -25.10
N ASN A 315 4.75 -5.24 -25.57
CA ASN A 315 5.62 -4.12 -25.94
C ASN A 315 6.04 -4.27 -27.40
N TRP A 316 5.91 -3.18 -28.16
CA TRP A 316 6.26 -3.15 -29.57
C TRP A 316 7.02 -1.86 -29.90
N ILE A 317 8.30 -1.99 -30.24
CA ILE A 317 9.11 -0.92 -30.83
C ILE A 317 8.72 -0.83 -32.29
N VAL A 318 7.93 0.18 -32.64
CA VAL A 318 7.39 0.39 -33.99
C VAL A 318 8.50 0.88 -34.93
N ASN A 319 9.28 1.82 -34.42
CA ASN A 319 10.47 2.40 -35.05
C ASN A 319 11.38 3.01 -33.96
N ASP A 320 12.41 3.75 -34.38
CA ASP A 320 13.41 4.33 -33.45
C ASP A 320 12.79 5.36 -32.48
N ASP A 321 11.66 5.99 -32.86
CA ASP A 321 11.02 7.07 -32.09
C ASP A 321 9.82 6.58 -31.26
N TRP A 322 9.17 5.49 -31.65
CA TRP A 322 7.90 5.06 -31.06
C TRP A 322 7.93 3.65 -30.49
N THR A 323 7.53 3.56 -29.23
CA THR A 323 7.25 2.28 -28.58
C THR A 323 5.80 2.25 -28.10
N LEU A 324 5.06 1.22 -28.49
CA LEU A 324 3.71 0.94 -28.03
C LEU A 324 3.73 -0.09 -26.90
N LYS A 325 2.94 0.16 -25.85
CA LYS A 325 2.72 -0.79 -24.76
C LYS A 325 1.24 -1.00 -24.54
N SER A 326 0.81 -2.26 -24.39
CA SER A 326 -0.56 -2.62 -24.01
C SER A 326 -0.51 -3.44 -22.74
N ILE A 327 -1.35 -3.10 -21.75
CA ILE A 327 -1.51 -3.85 -20.51
C ILE A 327 -2.98 -4.20 -20.37
N THR A 328 -3.30 -5.49 -20.43
CA THR A 328 -4.64 -6.04 -20.22
C THR A 328 -4.62 -6.85 -18.93
N ALA A 329 -5.46 -6.53 -17.95
CA ALA A 329 -5.45 -7.28 -16.71
C ALA A 329 -6.86 -7.56 -16.17
N TYR A 330 -6.99 -8.71 -15.50
CA TYR A 330 -8.15 -9.08 -14.70
C TYR A 330 -7.67 -9.43 -13.29
N ARG A 331 -8.36 -8.94 -12.28
CA ARG A 331 -8.09 -9.26 -10.87
C ARG A 331 -9.38 -9.45 -10.12
N GLU A 332 -9.33 -10.29 -9.08
CA GLU A 332 -10.43 -10.50 -8.16
C GLU A 332 -9.91 -10.70 -6.74
N SER A 333 -10.74 -10.35 -5.76
CA SER A 333 -10.49 -10.68 -4.36
C SER A 333 -11.77 -11.04 -3.62
N SER A 334 -11.62 -11.83 -2.56
CA SER A 334 -12.69 -12.11 -1.59
C SER A 334 -12.12 -12.12 -0.17
N THR A 335 -12.88 -11.55 0.76
CA THR A 335 -12.51 -11.51 2.18
C THR A 335 -13.71 -11.88 3.03
N ASP A 336 -13.49 -12.78 4.00
CA ASP A 336 -14.42 -13.08 5.09
C ASP A 336 -13.70 -12.76 6.41
N THR A 337 -14.21 -11.81 7.18
CA THR A 337 -13.51 -11.32 8.37
C THR A 337 -14.48 -11.00 9.49
N TYR A 338 -14.05 -11.30 10.73
CA TYR A 338 -14.76 -10.99 11.95
C TYR A 338 -13.99 -9.96 12.74
N ILE A 339 -14.68 -8.95 13.24
CA ILE A 339 -14.10 -7.82 13.98
C ILE A 339 -14.84 -7.70 15.31
N ASP A 340 -14.17 -8.09 16.37
CA ASP A 340 -14.60 -7.93 17.75
C ASP A 340 -14.06 -6.58 18.27
N PHE A 341 -14.92 -5.57 18.30
CA PHE A 341 -14.51 -4.21 18.72
C PHE A 341 -14.48 -4.05 20.22
N ASP A 342 -15.31 -4.80 20.97
CA ASP A 342 -15.38 -4.65 22.42
C ASP A 342 -14.34 -5.49 23.16
N THR A 343 -13.79 -6.54 22.52
CA THR A 343 -12.78 -7.46 23.07
C THR A 343 -13.23 -8.24 24.31
N LEU A 344 -14.54 -8.46 24.45
CA LEU A 344 -15.19 -9.11 25.55
C LEU A 344 -15.88 -10.41 25.13
N PRO A 345 -16.20 -11.33 26.08
CA PRO A 345 -16.99 -12.51 25.77
C PRO A 345 -18.46 -12.20 25.37
N GLN A 346 -18.95 -11.04 25.81
CA GLN A 346 -20.30 -10.55 25.53
C GLN A 346 -20.33 -9.82 24.19
N LYS A 347 -21.48 -9.86 23.52
CA LYS A 347 -21.70 -9.18 22.25
C LYS A 347 -22.11 -7.72 22.45
N ILE A 348 -21.15 -6.85 22.71
CA ILE A 348 -21.40 -5.41 22.85
C ILE A 348 -21.18 -4.71 21.51
N ALA A 349 -20.14 -5.08 20.75
CA ALA A 349 -19.94 -4.61 19.39
C ALA A 349 -19.16 -5.63 18.55
N ASP A 350 -19.88 -6.54 17.97
CA ASP A 350 -19.40 -7.59 17.10
C ASP A 350 -19.79 -7.32 15.65
N VAL A 351 -18.85 -7.52 14.74
CA VAL A 351 -19.06 -7.33 13.31
C VAL A 351 -18.56 -8.52 12.53
N THR A 352 -19.40 -9.10 11.69
CA THR A 352 -18.99 -10.06 10.66
C THR A 352 -19.11 -9.41 9.29
N ALA A 353 -18.12 -9.60 8.43
CA ALA A 353 -18.09 -8.93 7.14
C ALA A 353 -17.58 -9.86 6.04
N LYS A 354 -18.27 -9.81 4.90
CA LYS A 354 -17.85 -10.48 3.65
C LYS A 354 -17.72 -9.43 2.56
N TYR A 355 -16.62 -9.47 1.86
CA TYR A 355 -16.33 -8.59 0.73
C TYR A 355 -15.92 -9.41 -0.47
N SER A 356 -16.28 -8.95 -1.66
CA SER A 356 -15.76 -9.49 -2.91
C SER A 356 -15.63 -8.38 -3.93
N ASP A 357 -14.61 -8.46 -4.76
CA ASP A 357 -14.45 -7.55 -5.88
C ASP A 357 -13.86 -8.25 -7.09
N HIS A 358 -14.09 -7.67 -8.24
CA HIS A 358 -13.39 -8.00 -9.48
C HIS A 358 -13.20 -6.76 -10.32
N GLN A 359 -12.13 -6.76 -11.12
CA GLN A 359 -11.81 -5.67 -12.03
C GLN A 359 -11.19 -6.17 -13.32
N PHE A 360 -11.51 -5.49 -14.40
CA PHE A 360 -10.83 -5.57 -15.69
C PHE A 360 -10.24 -4.20 -16.01
N THR A 361 -8.99 -4.19 -16.46
CA THR A 361 -8.30 -2.98 -16.91
C THR A 361 -7.65 -3.19 -18.25
N GLN A 362 -7.68 -2.13 -19.08
CA GLN A 362 -6.94 -2.04 -20.33
C GLN A 362 -6.22 -0.71 -20.38
N GLU A 363 -4.91 -0.74 -20.55
CA GLU A 363 -4.12 0.45 -20.78
C GLU A 363 -3.35 0.32 -22.08
N LEU A 364 -3.42 1.36 -22.92
CA LEU A 364 -2.64 1.50 -24.15
C LEU A 364 -1.74 2.71 -23.98
N GLN A 365 -0.46 2.56 -24.24
CA GLN A 365 0.55 3.61 -24.16
C GLN A 365 1.29 3.72 -25.49
N ALA A 366 1.54 4.95 -25.93
CA ALA A 366 2.45 5.28 -27.01
C ALA A 366 3.55 6.16 -26.45
N ASN A 367 4.76 5.62 -26.30
CA ASN A 367 5.94 6.32 -25.84
C ASN A 367 6.67 6.88 -27.05
N TYR A 368 6.94 8.18 -27.01
CA TYR A 368 7.67 8.92 -28.03
C TYR A 368 9.00 9.40 -27.49
N ASP A 369 10.07 9.06 -28.19
CA ASP A 369 11.43 9.55 -27.90
C ASP A 369 12.26 9.46 -29.18
N SER A 370 12.45 10.58 -29.87
CA SER A 370 13.28 10.69 -31.08
C SER A 370 14.73 11.05 -30.77
N GLY A 371 15.12 11.11 -29.49
CA GLY A 371 16.40 11.68 -29.05
C GLY A 371 16.48 13.19 -29.25
N GLY A 372 15.37 13.85 -29.55
CA GLY A 372 15.24 15.30 -29.70
C GLY A 372 14.74 15.97 -28.42
N ALA A 373 14.36 17.24 -28.55
CA ALA A 373 13.95 18.07 -27.41
C ALA A 373 12.58 17.67 -26.81
N LEU A 374 11.74 16.94 -27.54
CA LEU A 374 10.43 16.52 -27.07
C LEU A 374 10.37 14.99 -26.93
N HIS A 375 9.97 14.52 -25.76
CA HIS A 375 9.75 13.10 -25.51
C HIS A 375 8.65 12.92 -24.44
N GLY A 376 7.97 11.77 -24.42
CA GLY A 376 6.89 11.57 -23.46
C GLY A 376 6.02 10.35 -23.76
N VAL A 377 4.87 10.31 -23.12
CA VAL A 377 3.88 9.24 -23.28
C VAL A 377 2.50 9.81 -23.51
N PHE A 378 1.78 9.19 -24.42
CA PHE A 378 0.33 9.33 -24.57
C PHE A 378 -0.32 7.99 -24.20
N GLY A 379 -1.48 8.00 -23.52
CA GLY A 379 -2.16 6.78 -23.15
C GLY A 379 -3.67 6.88 -23.10
N LEU A 380 -4.30 5.72 -23.27
CA LEU A 380 -5.72 5.48 -23.07
C LEU A 380 -5.90 4.42 -21.96
N PHE A 381 -6.84 4.66 -21.07
CA PHE A 381 -7.12 3.77 -19.96
C PHE A 381 -8.58 3.46 -19.83
N TYR A 382 -8.90 2.19 -19.66
CA TYR A 382 -10.24 1.69 -19.37
C TYR A 382 -10.22 0.85 -18.09
N PHE A 383 -11.21 1.06 -17.23
CA PHE A 383 -11.46 0.29 -16.02
C PHE A 383 -12.94 -0.11 -15.96
N ASN A 384 -13.20 -1.37 -15.66
CA ASN A 384 -14.52 -1.87 -15.33
C ASN A 384 -14.40 -2.81 -14.14
N GLY A 385 -15.04 -2.48 -13.04
CA GLY A 385 -14.98 -3.29 -11.83
C GLY A 385 -16.26 -3.20 -11.03
N ALA A 386 -16.47 -4.19 -10.19
CA ALA A 386 -17.53 -4.20 -9.20
C ALA A 386 -17.01 -4.70 -7.88
N ALA A 387 -17.53 -4.16 -6.80
CA ALA A 387 -17.27 -4.60 -5.44
C ALA A 387 -18.59 -4.75 -4.71
N ALA A 388 -18.75 -5.85 -3.98
CA ALA A 388 -19.94 -6.16 -3.20
C ALA A 388 -19.54 -6.50 -1.77
N GLY A 389 -20.46 -6.32 -0.85
CA GLY A 389 -20.21 -6.71 0.52
C GLY A 389 -21.49 -6.85 1.34
N GLN A 390 -21.31 -7.54 2.46
CA GLN A 390 -22.31 -7.67 3.50
C GLN A 390 -21.64 -7.60 4.86
N ILE A 391 -22.10 -6.70 5.69
CA ILE A 391 -21.67 -6.53 7.08
C ILE A 391 -22.88 -6.82 7.96
N HIS A 392 -22.71 -7.63 8.97
CA HIS A 392 -23.66 -7.80 10.05
C HIS A 392 -23.10 -7.22 11.34
N ASN A 393 -23.85 -6.35 11.96
CA ASN A 393 -23.50 -5.67 13.21
C ASN A 393 -24.37 -6.19 14.34
N ILE A 394 -23.76 -6.60 15.45
CA ILE A 394 -24.44 -6.97 16.69
C ILE A 394 -24.00 -5.96 17.76
N PHE A 395 -24.88 -5.04 18.12
CA PHE A 395 -24.61 -4.05 19.15
C PHE A 395 -25.52 -4.27 20.34
N LEU A 396 -24.94 -4.41 21.55
CA LEU A 396 -25.64 -4.66 22.80
C LEU A 396 -26.54 -5.91 22.74
N GLY A 397 -26.08 -6.95 22.03
CA GLY A 397 -26.85 -8.16 21.73
C GLY A 397 -26.87 -9.22 22.84
N SER A 398 -26.05 -9.07 23.89
CA SER A 398 -26.00 -10.02 25.00
C SER A 398 -26.75 -9.52 26.24
N PRO A 399 -27.38 -10.40 27.04
CA PRO A 399 -27.85 -10.03 28.38
C PRO A 399 -26.68 -9.58 29.29
N PRO A 400 -26.85 -8.62 30.19
CA PRO A 400 -28.11 -7.88 30.44
C PRO A 400 -28.42 -6.74 29.44
N TYR A 401 -27.55 -6.47 28.48
CA TYR A 401 -27.64 -5.30 27.57
C TYR A 401 -28.84 -5.39 26.63
N SER A 402 -29.16 -6.59 26.15
CA SER A 402 -30.35 -6.83 25.32
C SER A 402 -31.66 -6.51 26.03
N THR A 403 -31.66 -6.53 27.37
CA THR A 403 -32.85 -6.20 28.17
C THR A 403 -33.05 -4.68 28.34
N LEU A 404 -32.03 -3.88 28.00
CA LEU A 404 -32.13 -2.42 28.03
C LEU A 404 -32.96 -1.82 26.86
N GLY A 405 -33.46 -2.66 25.96
CA GLY A 405 -34.23 -2.24 24.78
C GLY A 405 -33.40 -1.54 23.70
N TYR A 406 -32.08 -1.66 23.76
CA TYR A 406 -31.14 -0.99 22.86
C TYR A 406 -30.39 -1.95 21.93
N SER A 407 -30.75 -3.24 21.91
CA SER A 407 -30.11 -4.19 21.01
C SER A 407 -30.30 -3.76 19.55
N LEU A 408 -29.20 -3.60 18.86
CA LEU A 408 -29.18 -3.21 17.45
C LEU A 408 -28.56 -4.35 16.65
N TYR A 409 -29.38 -5.07 15.92
CA TYR A 409 -28.96 -6.04 14.93
C TYR A 409 -29.17 -5.40 13.56
N GLY A 410 -28.09 -5.11 12.86
CA GLY A 410 -28.16 -4.42 11.58
C GLY A 410 -27.35 -5.09 10.50
N SER A 411 -27.78 -4.96 9.26
CA SER A 411 -26.96 -5.28 8.12
C SER A 411 -26.67 -4.05 7.28
N THR A 412 -25.49 -4.04 6.69
CA THR A 412 -25.07 -3.12 5.62
C THR A 412 -24.68 -4.01 4.44
N GLY A 413 -25.37 -3.86 3.31
CA GLY A 413 -25.15 -4.70 2.13
C GLY A 413 -25.32 -3.95 0.81
N GLY A 414 -24.96 -4.64 -0.25
CA GLY A 414 -25.12 -4.15 -1.60
C GLY A 414 -23.85 -4.25 -2.46
N ASP A 415 -23.87 -3.53 -3.55
CA ASP A 415 -22.74 -3.52 -4.52
C ASP A 415 -22.46 -2.11 -5.06
N MET A 416 -21.24 -1.94 -5.57
CA MET A 416 -20.75 -0.74 -6.23
C MET A 416 -20.08 -1.14 -7.55
N GLY A 417 -20.71 -0.79 -8.67
CA GLY A 417 -20.12 -0.92 -10.01
C GLY A 417 -19.35 0.36 -10.37
N THR A 418 -18.21 0.23 -11.04
CA THR A 418 -17.42 1.37 -11.52
C THR A 418 -16.99 1.14 -12.97
N LYS A 419 -17.29 2.09 -13.85
CA LYS A 419 -16.75 2.15 -15.22
C LYS A 419 -16.01 3.46 -15.40
N SER A 420 -14.77 3.41 -15.88
CA SER A 420 -13.93 4.60 -16.04
C SER A 420 -13.19 4.55 -17.37
N TYR A 421 -13.17 5.68 -18.06
CA TYR A 421 -12.44 5.90 -19.32
C TYR A 421 -11.55 7.11 -19.14
N ALA A 422 -10.30 7.03 -19.59
CA ALA A 422 -9.42 8.17 -19.55
C ALA A 422 -8.49 8.24 -20.75
N GLY A 423 -8.18 9.48 -21.15
CA GLY A 423 -7.07 9.79 -22.06
C GLY A 423 -6.08 10.69 -21.33
N TYR A 424 -4.79 10.42 -21.50
CA TYR A 424 -3.75 11.20 -20.85
C TYR A 424 -2.52 11.40 -21.73
N GLY A 425 -1.75 12.43 -21.44
CA GLY A 425 -0.43 12.66 -22.00
C GLY A 425 0.50 13.26 -20.93
N ASP A 426 1.77 12.89 -20.94
CA ASP A 426 2.83 13.48 -20.11
C ASP A 426 4.09 13.59 -20.97
N PHE A 427 4.46 14.84 -21.29
CA PHE A 427 5.55 15.16 -22.19
C PHE A 427 6.56 16.07 -21.49
N THR A 428 7.82 15.79 -21.77
CA THR A 428 8.94 16.66 -21.40
C THR A 428 9.43 17.38 -22.66
N TRP A 429 9.58 18.69 -22.55
CA TRP A 429 10.20 19.54 -23.56
C TRP A 429 11.49 20.12 -23.03
N ASP A 430 12.63 19.68 -23.54
CA ASP A 430 13.94 20.21 -23.23
C ASP A 430 14.12 21.56 -23.96
N LEU A 431 13.85 22.65 -23.23
CA LEU A 431 13.93 24.01 -23.75
C LEU A 431 15.39 24.42 -24.03
N SER A 432 16.31 23.87 -23.26
CA SER A 432 17.77 24.00 -23.40
C SER A 432 18.45 22.86 -22.64
N PRO A 433 19.78 22.71 -22.73
CA PRO A 433 20.52 21.73 -21.92
C PRO A 433 20.31 21.86 -20.40
N GLN A 434 19.90 23.07 -19.92
CA GLN A 434 19.68 23.34 -18.51
C GLN A 434 18.20 23.36 -18.10
N TRP A 435 17.29 23.62 -19.03
CA TRP A 435 15.88 23.81 -18.72
C TRP A 435 14.99 22.79 -19.41
N SER A 436 14.15 22.14 -18.65
CA SER A 436 13.10 21.25 -19.16
C SER A 436 11.74 21.60 -18.58
N LEU A 437 10.70 21.47 -19.41
CA LEU A 437 9.30 21.71 -19.07
C LEU A 437 8.53 20.40 -19.20
N ASP A 438 7.98 19.90 -18.10
CA ASP A 438 7.10 18.75 -18.08
C ASP A 438 5.64 19.19 -18.09
N MET A 439 4.84 18.63 -18.98
CA MET A 439 3.43 18.95 -19.17
C MET A 439 2.62 17.66 -19.15
N GLY A 440 1.79 17.50 -18.13
CA GLY A 440 0.88 16.37 -18.01
C GLY A 440 -0.58 16.83 -18.02
N LEU A 441 -1.43 16.05 -18.67
CA LEU A 441 -2.86 16.26 -18.67
C LEU A 441 -3.59 14.92 -18.77
N ARG A 442 -4.62 14.73 -17.94
CA ARG A 442 -5.53 13.58 -18.01
C ARG A 442 -6.97 14.05 -17.95
N TYR A 443 -7.80 13.55 -18.81
CA TYR A 443 -9.24 13.60 -18.68
C TYR A 443 -9.75 12.22 -18.27
N THR A 444 -10.58 12.17 -17.23
CA THR A 444 -11.23 10.94 -16.75
C THR A 444 -12.73 11.13 -16.69
N HIS A 445 -13.47 10.24 -17.35
CA HIS A 445 -14.91 10.09 -17.20
C HIS A 445 -15.19 8.79 -16.44
N GLU A 446 -15.88 8.89 -15.30
CA GLU A 446 -16.21 7.75 -14.47
C GLU A 446 -17.68 7.74 -14.11
N THR A 447 -18.29 6.55 -14.16
CA THR A 447 -19.63 6.30 -13.65
C THR A 447 -19.56 5.26 -12.54
N LYS A 448 -20.06 5.60 -11.37
CA LYS A 448 -20.29 4.66 -10.26
C LYS A 448 -21.78 4.39 -10.12
N THR A 449 -22.15 3.13 -10.07
CA THR A 449 -23.51 2.65 -9.74
C THR A 449 -23.48 2.03 -8.35
N ALA A 450 -24.53 2.18 -7.59
CA ALA A 450 -24.66 1.62 -6.25
C ALA A 450 -26.02 0.93 -6.10
N LEU A 451 -26.01 -0.22 -5.45
CA LEU A 451 -27.15 -0.81 -4.75
C LEU A 451 -26.84 -0.79 -3.27
N ILE A 452 -27.66 -0.13 -2.45
CA ILE A 452 -27.47 -0.02 -1.01
C ILE A 452 -28.67 -0.63 -0.31
N GLN A 453 -28.41 -1.64 0.51
CA GLN A 453 -29.44 -2.44 1.22
C GLN A 453 -29.08 -2.58 2.69
N ASN A 454 -29.62 -1.71 3.54
CA ASN A 454 -29.35 -1.64 4.96
C ASN A 454 -30.64 -1.90 5.73
N TYR A 455 -30.62 -2.90 6.60
CA TYR A 455 -31.77 -3.34 7.35
C TYR A 455 -31.49 -3.48 8.84
N GLY A 456 -32.51 -3.24 9.66
CA GLY A 456 -32.54 -3.67 11.07
C GLY A 456 -33.22 -5.02 11.23
N TYR A 457 -32.80 -5.79 12.23
CA TYR A 457 -33.31 -7.15 12.48
C TYR A 457 -33.77 -7.34 13.92
N ALA A 458 -34.59 -8.34 14.16
CA ALA A 458 -35.06 -8.69 15.49
C ALA A 458 -33.96 -9.33 16.35
N ASP A 459 -33.06 -10.09 15.74
CA ASP A 459 -32.03 -10.85 16.44
C ASP A 459 -30.79 -11.11 15.56
N ALA A 460 -29.81 -11.78 16.15
CA ALA A 460 -28.53 -12.11 15.53
C ALA A 460 -28.59 -13.21 14.46
N THR A 461 -29.77 -13.75 14.13
CA THR A 461 -29.90 -14.71 13.00
C THR A 461 -29.93 -13.98 11.66
N PHE A 462 -30.26 -12.68 11.66
CA PHE A 462 -30.38 -11.86 10.46
C PHE A 462 -31.31 -12.44 9.39
N GLN A 463 -32.38 -13.14 9.82
CA GLN A 463 -33.33 -13.77 8.90
C GLN A 463 -34.53 -12.88 8.59
N THR A 464 -35.06 -12.18 9.60
CA THR A 464 -36.29 -11.40 9.47
C THR A 464 -36.01 -9.93 9.69
N PRO A 465 -35.97 -9.10 8.62
CA PRO A 465 -35.86 -7.66 8.76
C PRO A 465 -37.06 -7.08 9.52
N THR A 466 -36.79 -6.18 10.47
CA THR A 466 -37.79 -5.42 11.22
C THR A 466 -37.93 -3.99 10.77
N SER A 467 -36.90 -3.46 10.09
CA SER A 467 -36.90 -2.11 9.55
C SER A 467 -35.99 -2.01 8.32
N THR A 468 -36.36 -1.16 7.39
CA THR A 468 -35.52 -0.75 6.27
C THR A 468 -34.87 0.59 6.62
N LEU A 469 -33.53 0.62 6.70
CA LEU A 469 -32.76 1.83 6.94
C LEU A 469 -32.41 2.53 5.63
N ALA A 470 -32.03 1.75 4.61
CA ALA A 470 -31.82 2.20 3.24
C ALA A 470 -32.06 1.01 2.29
N ASP A 471 -32.77 1.25 1.19
CA ASP A 471 -32.91 0.31 0.07
C ASP A 471 -33.12 1.14 -1.20
N PHE A 472 -32.02 1.36 -1.93
CA PHE A 472 -32.07 2.18 -3.13
C PHE A 472 -30.95 1.84 -4.11
N THR A 473 -31.14 2.23 -5.36
CA THR A 473 -30.10 2.25 -6.38
C THR A 473 -29.71 3.70 -6.69
N GLY A 474 -28.45 3.91 -7.00
CA GLY A 474 -27.96 5.23 -7.38
C GLY A 474 -26.92 5.19 -8.48
N SER A 475 -26.71 6.31 -9.13
CA SER A 475 -25.64 6.51 -10.10
C SER A 475 -25.01 7.88 -9.92
N HIS A 476 -23.67 7.90 -9.87
CA HIS A 476 -22.87 9.11 -9.77
C HIS A 476 -21.89 9.18 -10.93
N VAL A 477 -21.76 10.35 -11.55
CA VAL A 477 -20.86 10.59 -12.67
C VAL A 477 -19.81 11.62 -12.26
N SER A 478 -18.54 11.23 -12.36
CA SER A 478 -17.39 12.10 -12.16
C SER A 478 -16.72 12.42 -13.49
N ASN A 479 -16.49 13.71 -13.73
CA ASN A 479 -15.70 14.19 -14.86
C ASN A 479 -14.54 15.00 -14.30
N ASN A 480 -13.32 14.57 -14.55
CA ASN A 480 -12.15 15.19 -13.95
C ASN A 480 -11.06 15.47 -14.97
N VAL A 481 -10.49 16.67 -14.87
CA VAL A 481 -9.26 17.06 -15.56
C VAL A 481 -8.17 17.17 -14.52
N SER A 482 -7.08 16.42 -14.68
CA SER A 482 -5.94 16.41 -13.77
C SER A 482 -4.69 16.95 -14.51
N PRO A 483 -4.41 18.25 -14.41
CA PRO A 483 -3.21 18.84 -14.99
C PRO A 483 -1.97 18.60 -14.13
N LYS A 484 -0.81 18.65 -14.79
CA LYS A 484 0.52 18.73 -14.18
C LYS A 484 1.39 19.66 -15.02
N LEU A 485 2.14 20.51 -14.35
CA LEU A 485 3.15 21.34 -14.96
C LEU A 485 4.38 21.37 -14.06
N SER A 486 5.57 21.10 -14.60
CA SER A 486 6.80 21.17 -13.83
C SER A 486 7.89 21.81 -14.67
N LEU A 487 8.55 22.83 -14.13
CA LEU A 487 9.72 23.45 -14.72
C LEU A 487 10.95 23.02 -13.93
N SER A 488 11.92 22.43 -14.63
CA SER A 488 13.16 21.94 -14.05
C SER A 488 14.35 22.76 -14.55
N TRP A 489 15.29 23.02 -13.66
CA TRP A 489 16.54 23.70 -13.95
C TRP A 489 17.73 22.87 -13.46
N SER A 490 18.52 22.35 -14.40
CA SER A 490 19.82 21.73 -14.15
C SER A 490 20.86 22.83 -13.98
N ALA A 491 21.01 23.34 -12.75
CA ALA A 491 21.97 24.43 -12.44
C ALA A 491 23.43 23.96 -12.64
N SER A 492 23.67 22.64 -12.49
CA SER A 492 24.89 21.92 -12.83
C SER A 492 24.57 20.44 -13.05
N ASP A 493 25.57 19.65 -13.44
CA ASP A 493 25.44 18.18 -13.53
C ASP A 493 25.06 17.52 -12.18
N GLN A 494 25.28 18.23 -11.06
CA GLN A 494 25.06 17.76 -9.70
C GLN A 494 23.82 18.35 -9.03
N ILE A 495 23.22 19.40 -9.58
CA ILE A 495 22.12 20.13 -8.94
C ILE A 495 21.00 20.35 -9.95
N LYS A 496 19.88 19.70 -9.71
CA LYS A 496 18.61 19.92 -10.41
C LYS A 496 17.60 20.50 -9.42
N LEU A 497 17.00 21.62 -9.77
CA LEU A 497 15.89 22.25 -9.06
C LEU A 497 14.62 22.13 -9.89
N TYR A 498 13.47 21.99 -9.25
CA TYR A 498 12.19 22.00 -9.96
C TYR A 498 11.10 22.72 -9.17
N GLY A 499 10.15 23.30 -9.90
CA GLY A 499 8.91 23.80 -9.36
C GLY A 499 7.75 23.15 -10.10
N SER A 500 6.76 22.60 -9.39
CA SER A 500 5.65 21.91 -10.02
C SER A 500 4.29 22.29 -9.45
N TYR A 501 3.28 22.17 -10.30
CA TYR A 501 1.87 22.14 -9.95
C TYR A 501 1.27 20.84 -10.43
N SER A 502 0.48 20.16 -9.58
CA SER A 502 -0.23 18.93 -9.94
C SER A 502 -1.58 18.82 -9.23
N GLU A 503 -2.53 18.15 -9.88
CA GLU A 503 -3.83 17.82 -9.30
C GLU A 503 -4.04 16.32 -9.25
N GLY A 504 -4.75 15.87 -8.21
CA GLY A 504 -5.29 14.54 -8.08
C GLY A 504 -6.73 14.59 -7.59
N PHE A 505 -7.49 13.56 -7.90
CA PHE A 505 -8.86 13.41 -7.43
C PHE A 505 -9.13 12.00 -6.93
N HIS A 506 -10.08 11.92 -6.02
CA HIS A 506 -10.65 10.69 -5.51
C HIS A 506 -12.13 10.73 -5.80
N SER A 507 -12.64 9.72 -6.50
CA SER A 507 -14.01 9.73 -7.01
C SER A 507 -15.03 9.72 -5.88
N GLY A 508 -16.11 10.43 -6.08
CA GLY A 508 -17.31 10.36 -5.26
C GLY A 508 -18.01 9.00 -5.32
N GLY A 509 -19.19 8.91 -4.82
CA GLY A 509 -19.99 7.68 -4.79
C GLY A 509 -21.15 7.76 -3.82
N TYR A 510 -21.41 6.70 -3.09
CA TYR A 510 -22.48 6.62 -2.12
C TYR A 510 -21.99 6.09 -0.77
N ASN A 511 -22.59 6.55 0.32
CA ASN A 511 -22.36 5.99 1.66
C ASN A 511 -23.02 4.60 1.76
N ILE A 512 -22.23 3.55 1.82
CA ILE A 512 -22.74 2.17 1.96
C ILE A 512 -23.49 1.94 3.28
N ARG A 513 -23.23 2.77 4.31
CA ARG A 513 -23.89 2.72 5.62
C ARG A 513 -25.07 3.68 5.72
N ALA A 514 -25.59 4.17 4.58
CA ALA A 514 -26.69 5.13 4.55
C ALA A 514 -27.88 4.70 5.43
N ASN A 515 -28.50 5.68 6.08
CA ASN A 515 -29.76 5.53 6.81
C ASN A 515 -30.72 6.61 6.34
N CYS A 516 -31.48 6.31 5.28
CA CYS A 516 -32.37 7.26 4.64
C CYS A 516 -33.52 7.73 5.56
N VAL A 517 -33.88 6.89 6.54
CA VAL A 517 -34.97 7.18 7.48
C VAL A 517 -34.53 8.20 8.53
N ALA A 518 -33.38 7.96 9.15
CA ALA A 518 -32.88 8.83 10.21
C ALA A 518 -32.18 10.08 9.64
N ILE A 519 -31.39 9.91 8.58
CA ILE A 519 -30.60 10.99 7.97
C ILE A 519 -30.72 10.89 6.44
N PRO A 520 -31.77 11.50 5.84
CA PRO A 520 -32.03 11.44 4.40
C PRO A 520 -30.86 11.92 3.53
N SER A 521 -30.01 12.82 4.03
CA SER A 521 -28.82 13.28 3.33
C SER A 521 -27.75 12.21 3.14
N SER A 522 -27.70 11.17 3.99
CA SER A 522 -26.76 10.05 3.88
C SER A 522 -26.98 9.18 2.63
N CYS A 523 -28.15 9.32 2.00
CA CYS A 523 -28.53 8.59 0.78
C CYS A 523 -28.26 9.39 -0.51
N ARG A 524 -27.71 10.59 -0.37
CA ARG A 524 -27.27 11.39 -1.52
C ARG A 524 -25.87 10.99 -1.95
N PRO A 525 -25.53 11.23 -3.24
CA PRO A 525 -24.16 10.99 -3.69
C PRO A 525 -23.15 11.90 -2.97
N ILE A 526 -21.98 11.35 -2.74
CA ILE A 526 -20.79 12.03 -2.20
C ILE A 526 -20.01 12.58 -3.41
N ASN A 527 -19.57 13.84 -3.31
CA ASN A 527 -18.81 14.50 -4.36
C ASN A 527 -17.35 14.02 -4.42
N ASP A 528 -16.72 14.24 -5.57
CA ASP A 528 -15.29 14.03 -5.75
C ASP A 528 -14.47 14.88 -4.78
N GLU A 529 -13.43 14.28 -4.25
CA GLU A 529 -12.42 14.89 -3.39
C GLU A 529 -11.21 15.28 -4.26
N LYS A 530 -10.57 16.43 -3.99
CA LYS A 530 -9.46 16.95 -4.79
C LYS A 530 -8.30 17.45 -3.95
N VAL A 531 -7.10 17.20 -4.45
CA VAL A 531 -5.87 17.82 -3.95
C VAL A 531 -5.18 18.56 -5.08
N GLN A 532 -4.90 19.85 -4.86
CA GLN A 532 -4.03 20.68 -5.68
C GLN A 532 -2.72 20.87 -4.93
N SER A 533 -1.60 20.57 -5.56
CA SER A 533 -0.27 20.59 -4.96
C SER A 533 0.66 21.55 -5.70
N PHE A 534 1.28 22.43 -4.96
CA PHE A 534 2.41 23.26 -5.39
C PHE A 534 3.66 22.73 -4.69
N GLU A 535 4.70 22.38 -5.46
CA GLU A 535 5.92 21.79 -4.91
C GLU A 535 7.15 22.48 -5.48
N LEU A 536 8.12 22.76 -4.62
CA LEU A 536 9.48 23.15 -4.98
C LEU A 536 10.42 22.07 -4.48
N GLY A 537 11.26 21.53 -5.36
CA GLY A 537 12.17 20.47 -4.98
C GLY A 537 13.56 20.61 -5.54
N SER A 538 14.45 19.81 -4.98
CA SER A 538 15.83 19.70 -5.46
C SER A 538 16.25 18.22 -5.51
N LYS A 539 17.08 17.90 -6.47
CA LYS A 539 17.81 16.64 -6.63
C LYS A 539 19.27 16.98 -6.72
N MET A 540 20.05 16.58 -5.73
CA MET A 540 21.44 17.01 -5.61
C MET A 540 22.36 15.81 -5.37
N THR A 541 23.53 15.82 -6.01
CA THR A 541 24.63 14.90 -5.73
C THR A 541 25.90 15.69 -5.50
N PHE A 542 26.74 15.25 -4.56
CA PHE A 542 27.99 15.91 -4.21
C PHE A 542 29.10 14.88 -4.00
N PHE A 543 30.34 15.33 -4.00
CA PHE A 543 31.54 14.52 -3.71
C PHE A 543 31.68 13.33 -4.67
N ASP A 544 31.57 13.56 -5.98
CA ASP A 544 31.58 12.52 -7.02
C ASP A 544 30.51 11.45 -6.78
N ASP A 545 29.26 11.88 -6.54
CA ASP A 545 28.08 11.05 -6.26
C ASP A 545 28.17 10.24 -4.95
N ALA A 546 29.06 10.61 -4.02
CA ALA A 546 29.12 10.00 -2.71
C ALA A 546 28.02 10.47 -1.76
N LEU A 547 27.43 11.65 -1.99
CA LEU A 547 26.29 12.18 -1.24
C LEU A 547 25.15 12.52 -2.19
N MET A 548 23.99 11.95 -1.96
CA MET A 548 22.72 12.27 -2.61
C MET A 548 21.81 12.97 -1.58
N MET A 549 21.14 14.04 -2.00
CA MET A 549 20.14 14.77 -1.22
C MET A 549 18.93 15.13 -2.11
N ASN A 550 17.74 14.80 -1.65
CA ASN A 550 16.48 15.08 -2.34
C ASN A 550 15.54 15.80 -1.38
N THR A 551 15.22 17.05 -1.68
CA THR A 551 14.35 17.90 -0.86
C THR A 551 13.06 18.19 -1.59
N ALA A 552 11.92 18.23 -0.88
CA ALA A 552 10.65 18.73 -1.40
C ALA A 552 9.97 19.63 -0.37
N LEU A 553 9.62 20.85 -0.77
CA LEU A 553 8.75 21.79 -0.07
C LEU A 553 7.41 21.81 -0.80
N PHE A 554 6.31 21.64 -0.09
CA PHE A 554 5.00 21.59 -0.74
C PHE A 554 3.91 22.32 0.04
N HIS A 555 2.92 22.80 -0.72
CA HIS A 555 1.68 23.37 -0.25
C HIS A 555 0.52 22.69 -0.98
N ASN A 556 -0.35 21.99 -0.24
CA ASN A 556 -1.50 21.28 -0.79
C ASN A 556 -2.80 21.96 -0.34
N ILE A 557 -3.69 22.20 -1.29
CA ILE A 557 -5.07 22.61 -1.05
C ILE A 557 -5.95 21.38 -1.21
N TYR A 558 -6.57 20.94 -0.11
CA TYR A 558 -7.38 19.75 -0.05
C TYR A 558 -8.85 20.12 0.09
N SER A 559 -9.68 19.73 -0.86
CA SER A 559 -11.08 20.16 -1.00
C SER A 559 -12.03 18.97 -1.04
N ASN A 560 -13.25 19.17 -0.53
CA ASN A 560 -14.32 18.16 -0.44
C ASN A 560 -13.86 16.87 0.25
N ILE A 561 -13.09 17.01 1.34
CA ILE A 561 -12.48 15.86 2.03
C ILE A 561 -13.56 14.87 2.45
N GLN A 562 -13.43 13.63 1.98
CA GLN A 562 -14.33 12.53 2.30
C GLN A 562 -13.92 11.92 3.65
N LEU A 563 -14.79 12.00 4.62
CA LEU A 563 -14.52 11.57 5.99
C LEU A 563 -15.56 10.57 6.47
N SER A 564 -15.09 9.54 7.19
CA SER A 564 -15.95 8.69 8.00
C SER A 564 -16.11 9.33 9.38
N VAL A 565 -17.32 9.67 9.74
CA VAL A 565 -17.68 10.28 11.03
C VAL A 565 -18.80 9.49 11.68
N PHE A 566 -18.81 9.42 13.01
CA PHE A 566 -19.95 8.85 13.73
C PHE A 566 -20.98 9.94 14.00
N THR A 567 -22.16 9.80 13.40
CA THR A 567 -23.27 10.74 13.56
C THR A 567 -24.31 10.12 14.49
N SER A 568 -24.70 10.86 15.53
CA SER A 568 -25.82 10.47 16.41
C SER A 568 -27.13 11.06 15.90
N TYR A 569 -28.22 10.32 16.11
CA TYR A 569 -29.58 10.76 15.80
C TYR A 569 -30.54 10.28 16.91
N THR A 570 -31.66 10.96 17.05
CA THR A 570 -32.70 10.60 18.06
C THR A 570 -33.75 9.72 17.39
N LEU A 571 -33.95 8.52 17.93
CA LEU A 571 -34.99 7.61 17.50
C LEU A 571 -36.38 8.14 17.94
N PRO A 572 -37.49 7.70 17.29
CA PRO A 572 -38.84 8.12 17.65
C PRO A 572 -39.24 7.87 19.14
N ASN A 573 -38.61 6.87 19.75
CA ASN A 573 -38.80 6.54 21.18
C ASN A 573 -37.94 7.41 22.12
N GLY A 574 -37.23 8.43 21.60
CA GLY A 574 -36.37 9.33 22.37
C GLY A 574 -34.97 8.79 22.66
N SER A 575 -34.66 7.53 22.32
CA SER A 575 -33.32 6.98 22.49
C SER A 575 -32.37 7.52 21.42
N GLN A 576 -31.06 7.49 21.72
CA GLN A 576 -30.01 7.89 20.76
C GLN A 576 -29.58 6.70 19.92
N GLY A 577 -29.69 6.84 18.60
CA GLY A 577 -29.03 5.98 17.64
C GLY A 577 -27.71 6.59 17.16
N PHE A 578 -26.87 5.81 16.53
CA PHE A 578 -25.67 6.30 15.85
C PHE A 578 -25.40 5.44 14.60
N PHE A 579 -24.71 6.03 13.64
CA PHE A 579 -24.21 5.27 12.48
C PHE A 579 -22.90 5.88 11.96
N GLY A 580 -22.12 5.08 11.21
CA GLY A 580 -20.94 5.57 10.54
C GLY A 580 -21.35 6.32 9.28
N ASP A 581 -21.41 7.64 9.34
CA ASP A 581 -21.66 8.48 8.17
C ASP A 581 -20.38 8.64 7.36
N PHE A 582 -20.53 8.77 6.04
CA PHE A 582 -19.44 9.06 5.12
C PHE A 582 -19.87 10.22 4.22
N THR A 583 -19.16 11.32 4.30
CA THR A 583 -19.60 12.58 3.70
C THR A 583 -18.41 13.49 3.33
N ASN A 584 -18.66 14.46 2.45
CA ASN A 584 -17.72 15.56 2.21
C ASN A 584 -17.82 16.56 3.36
N ALA A 585 -17.00 16.42 4.38
CA ALA A 585 -17.09 17.21 5.58
C ALA A 585 -16.07 18.35 5.67
N GLY A 586 -15.05 18.39 4.80
CA GLY A 586 -13.95 19.29 5.06
C GLY A 586 -13.25 19.90 3.85
N LYS A 587 -12.51 20.96 4.16
CA LYS A 587 -11.49 21.59 3.32
C LYS A 587 -10.29 21.93 4.19
N GLY A 588 -9.08 21.78 3.68
CA GLY A 588 -7.89 22.06 4.46
C GLY A 588 -6.65 22.34 3.64
N HIS A 589 -5.59 22.71 4.32
CA HIS A 589 -4.26 22.93 3.77
C HIS A 589 -3.26 21.99 4.44
N ILE A 590 -2.27 21.57 3.66
CA ILE A 590 -1.16 20.74 4.12
C ILE A 590 0.13 21.36 3.59
N ASP A 591 0.95 21.88 4.50
CA ASP A 591 2.28 22.41 4.20
C ASP A 591 3.32 21.41 4.70
N GLY A 592 4.42 21.25 3.98
CA GLY A 592 5.45 20.32 4.44
C GLY A 592 6.80 20.50 3.82
N LEU A 593 7.77 19.88 4.51
CA LEU A 593 9.15 19.71 4.08
C LEU A 593 9.47 18.21 4.17
N GLU A 594 10.01 17.66 3.12
CA GLU A 594 10.56 16.31 3.05
C GLU A 594 12.01 16.36 2.61
N GLU A 595 12.83 15.55 3.25
CA GLU A 595 14.24 15.38 2.93
C GLU A 595 14.61 13.91 2.90
N GLU A 596 15.37 13.48 1.91
CA GLU A 596 15.98 12.16 1.83
C GLU A 596 17.45 12.31 1.46
N PHE A 597 18.32 11.60 2.15
CA PHE A 597 19.74 11.61 1.82
C PHE A 597 20.36 10.21 1.93
N ALA A 598 21.40 9.99 1.14
CA ALA A 598 22.30 8.86 1.27
C ALA A 598 23.74 9.37 1.08
N TRP A 599 24.64 8.97 1.96
CA TRP A 599 26.02 9.41 1.99
C TRP A 599 26.98 8.26 2.25
N LYS A 600 27.99 8.14 1.39
CA LYS A 600 29.14 7.24 1.56
C LYS A 600 30.39 8.04 1.95
N PRO A 601 30.58 8.37 3.24
CA PRO A 601 31.80 9.10 3.68
C PRO A 601 33.09 8.31 3.45
N ALA A 602 32.99 6.99 3.45
CA ALA A 602 34.05 6.04 3.11
C ALA A 602 33.47 4.90 2.27
N ALA A 603 34.30 4.11 1.62
CA ALA A 603 33.85 3.02 0.73
C ALA A 603 33.01 1.94 1.43
N ASP A 604 33.27 1.74 2.71
CA ASP A 604 32.68 0.72 3.59
C ASP A 604 31.57 1.26 4.50
N TRP A 605 31.31 2.59 4.50
CA TRP A 605 30.29 3.21 5.34
C TRP A 605 29.19 3.86 4.50
N THR A 606 27.93 3.61 4.85
CA THR A 606 26.78 4.30 4.30
C THR A 606 25.92 4.87 5.44
N LEU A 607 25.69 6.18 5.40
CA LEU A 607 24.73 6.88 6.24
C LEU A 607 23.55 7.29 5.36
N SER A 608 22.35 6.86 5.68
CA SER A 608 21.15 7.26 4.96
C SER A 608 20.05 7.68 5.91
N GLY A 609 19.18 8.55 5.46
CA GLY A 609 18.07 9.00 6.29
C GLY A 609 16.98 9.68 5.50
N GLN A 610 15.86 9.84 6.19
CA GLN A 610 14.73 10.61 5.72
C GLN A 610 14.12 11.39 6.87
N PHE A 611 13.51 12.51 6.52
CA PHE A 611 12.87 13.42 7.46
C PHE A 611 11.65 14.05 6.82
N ALA A 612 10.59 14.24 7.60
CA ALA A 612 9.40 14.96 7.16
C ALA A 612 8.84 15.86 8.28
N TYR A 613 8.43 17.03 7.88
CA TYR A 613 7.63 17.96 8.67
C TYR A 613 6.31 18.19 7.95
N LEU A 614 5.18 18.03 8.66
CA LEU A 614 3.84 18.32 8.16
C LEU A 614 3.16 19.34 9.06
N HIS A 615 2.59 20.37 8.46
CA HIS A 615 1.66 21.30 9.08
C HIS A 615 0.32 21.18 8.37
N THR A 616 -0.68 20.60 9.07
CA THR A 616 -2.03 20.36 8.52
C THR A 616 -3.04 21.24 9.25
N LYS A 617 -3.96 21.85 8.52
CA LYS A 617 -5.00 22.70 9.08
C LYS A 617 -6.31 22.55 8.29
N TYR A 618 -7.42 22.22 8.98
CA TYR A 618 -8.75 22.37 8.40
C TYR A 618 -9.11 23.86 8.31
N ILE A 619 -9.70 24.25 7.19
CA ILE A 619 -10.35 25.55 6.96
C ILE A 619 -11.84 25.42 7.19
N GLU A 620 -12.39 24.28 6.83
CA GLU A 620 -13.77 23.91 7.03
C GLU A 620 -13.84 22.45 7.50
N PHE A 621 -14.67 22.20 8.50
CA PHE A 621 -15.05 20.86 8.93
C PHE A 621 -16.49 20.95 9.46
N LEU A 622 -17.44 20.48 8.66
CA LEU A 622 -18.85 20.56 9.00
C LEU A 622 -19.30 19.34 9.81
N SER A 623 -19.84 19.60 10.99
CA SER A 623 -20.48 18.60 11.84
C SER A 623 -21.83 19.12 12.29
N GLY A 624 -22.92 18.46 11.90
CA GLY A 624 -24.27 18.94 12.18
C GLY A 624 -24.56 20.35 11.64
N GLY A 625 -23.91 20.75 10.53
CA GLY A 625 -24.06 22.08 9.93
C GLY A 625 -23.21 23.18 10.59
N VAL A 626 -22.44 22.87 11.62
CA VAL A 626 -21.55 23.82 12.31
C VAL A 626 -20.10 23.57 11.85
N ASN A 627 -19.36 24.64 11.54
CA ASN A 627 -17.93 24.54 11.22
C ASN A 627 -17.11 24.43 12.51
N ILE A 628 -16.48 23.25 12.72
CA ILE A 628 -15.63 22.94 13.88
C ILE A 628 -14.15 22.78 13.50
N ALA A 629 -13.72 23.35 12.39
CA ALA A 629 -12.37 23.21 11.84
C ALA A 629 -11.24 23.48 12.85
N ASP A 630 -11.39 24.50 13.69
CA ASP A 630 -10.38 24.86 14.71
C ASP A 630 -10.21 23.78 15.81
N GLN A 631 -11.22 22.92 15.98
CA GLN A 631 -11.20 21.81 16.95
C GLN A 631 -10.71 20.51 16.32
N GLN A 632 -10.50 20.46 15.01
CA GLN A 632 -10.17 19.26 14.27
C GLN A 632 -8.68 19.19 13.89
N ARG A 633 -8.20 17.98 13.68
CA ARG A 633 -6.85 17.64 13.21
C ARG A 633 -6.95 16.60 12.11
N PHE A 634 -6.02 16.64 11.16
CA PHE A 634 -5.87 15.55 10.18
C PHE A 634 -5.48 14.26 10.88
N THR A 635 -6.15 13.18 10.51
CA THR A 635 -5.84 11.84 11.02
C THR A 635 -4.61 11.28 10.31
N ASN A 636 -3.85 10.41 10.99
CA ASN A 636 -2.66 9.77 10.41
C ASN A 636 -1.64 10.75 9.78
N ALA A 637 -1.55 11.97 10.32
CA ALA A 637 -0.67 13.04 9.85
C ALA A 637 0.26 13.51 10.97
N PRO A 638 1.35 12.77 11.30
CA PRO A 638 2.29 13.18 12.33
C PRO A 638 3.01 14.46 11.91
N LYS A 639 3.14 15.42 12.84
CA LYS A 639 3.83 16.68 12.58
C LYS A 639 5.30 16.47 12.20
N TRP A 640 5.94 15.45 12.78
CA TRP A 640 7.34 15.10 12.56
C TRP A 640 7.45 13.60 12.35
N SER A 641 8.18 13.18 11.35
CA SER A 641 8.61 11.79 11.18
C SER A 641 10.00 11.74 10.58
N GLY A 642 10.73 10.65 10.82
CA GLY A 642 12.06 10.53 10.28
C GLY A 642 12.68 9.17 10.55
N GLY A 643 13.78 8.89 9.86
CA GLY A 643 14.59 7.70 10.03
C GLY A 643 16.06 7.99 9.72
N LEU A 644 16.95 7.32 10.44
CA LEU A 644 18.38 7.38 10.21
C LEU A 644 18.92 5.95 10.23
N SER A 645 19.74 5.60 9.25
CA SER A 645 20.37 4.30 9.11
C SER A 645 21.88 4.46 8.92
N LEU A 646 22.66 3.75 9.72
CA LEU A 646 24.10 3.63 9.57
C LEU A 646 24.43 2.18 9.20
N GLU A 647 25.21 2.01 8.15
CA GLU A 647 25.62 0.73 7.63
C GLU A 647 27.15 0.69 7.46
N HIS A 648 27.76 -0.41 7.85
CA HIS A 648 29.18 -0.69 7.61
C HIS A 648 29.33 -2.04 6.93
N THR A 649 30.02 -2.07 5.79
CA THR A 649 30.26 -3.29 5.00
C THR A 649 31.75 -3.61 4.98
N GLN A 650 32.15 -4.68 5.67
CA GLN A 650 33.51 -5.22 5.67
C GLN A 650 33.67 -6.26 4.58
N SER A 651 34.55 -6.03 3.60
CA SER A 651 34.95 -7.05 2.64
C SER A 651 35.81 -8.13 3.32
N LEU A 652 35.55 -9.39 2.99
CA LEU A 652 36.27 -10.56 3.50
C LEU A 652 37.23 -11.10 2.46
N GLY A 653 38.36 -11.69 2.89
CA GLY A 653 39.43 -12.15 2.03
C GLY A 653 39.05 -13.30 1.06
N ASN A 654 37.92 -13.98 1.29
CA ASN A 654 37.38 -15.05 0.44
C ASN A 654 36.40 -14.53 -0.66
N GLY A 655 36.30 -13.21 -0.85
CA GLY A 655 35.34 -12.60 -1.79
C GLY A 655 33.95 -12.41 -1.22
N GLY A 656 33.71 -12.75 0.05
CA GLY A 656 32.49 -12.46 0.78
C GLY A 656 32.47 -11.06 1.41
N SER A 657 31.39 -10.72 2.11
CA SER A 657 31.27 -9.48 2.89
C SER A 657 30.43 -9.68 4.15
N LEU A 658 30.67 -8.81 5.12
CA LEU A 658 29.88 -8.72 6.34
C LEU A 658 29.34 -7.30 6.43
N THR A 659 28.03 -7.15 6.37
CA THR A 659 27.34 -5.86 6.48
C THR A 659 26.63 -5.78 7.85
N ALA A 660 26.98 -4.80 8.66
CA ALA A 660 26.30 -4.48 9.90
C ALA A 660 25.49 -3.19 9.73
N ARG A 661 24.26 -3.17 10.21
CA ARG A 661 23.37 -2.03 10.10
C ARG A 661 22.66 -1.74 11.42
N VAL A 662 22.52 -0.47 11.75
CA VAL A 662 21.61 0.01 12.79
C VAL A 662 20.72 1.10 12.20
N ASN A 663 19.45 1.07 12.57
CA ASN A 663 18.45 2.01 12.07
C ASN A 663 17.58 2.49 13.25
N TYR A 664 17.29 3.78 13.27
CA TYR A 664 16.33 4.40 14.17
C TYR A 664 15.24 5.09 13.36
N THR A 665 13.98 4.84 13.69
CA THR A 665 12.83 5.54 13.12
C THR A 665 12.07 6.27 14.21
N TYR A 666 11.56 7.46 13.91
CA TYR A 666 10.77 8.32 14.78
C TYR A 666 9.45 8.69 14.12
N GLN A 667 8.39 8.66 14.90
CA GLN A 667 7.08 9.16 14.51
C GLN A 667 6.51 10.05 15.63
N GLY A 668 6.07 11.24 15.27
CA GLY A 668 5.34 12.15 16.13
C GLY A 668 3.96 11.62 16.50
N MET A 669 3.26 12.33 17.38
CA MET A 669 1.92 11.96 17.80
C MET A 669 0.94 11.96 16.62
N VAL A 670 0.03 10.96 16.57
CA VAL A 670 -1.07 10.86 15.61
C VAL A 670 -2.40 10.53 16.28
N TYR A 671 -3.48 11.01 15.66
CA TYR A 671 -4.85 10.58 15.94
C TYR A 671 -5.30 9.63 14.82
N PRO A 672 -5.77 8.40 15.14
CA PRO A 672 -6.17 7.45 14.10
C PRO A 672 -7.55 7.71 13.50
N GLU A 673 -8.39 8.48 14.19
CA GLU A 673 -9.75 8.81 13.73
C GLU A 673 -10.14 10.26 14.08
N THR A 674 -11.21 10.73 13.44
CA THR A 674 -11.71 12.13 13.54
C THR A 674 -12.29 12.50 14.89
N SER A 675 -12.56 11.56 15.77
CA SER A 675 -13.00 11.85 17.15
C SER A 675 -11.92 12.57 17.98
N LEU A 676 -10.67 12.53 17.53
CA LEU A 676 -9.48 13.06 18.21
C LEU A 676 -9.37 12.64 19.68
N SER A 677 -9.91 11.47 20.00
CA SER A 677 -9.88 10.96 21.36
C SER A 677 -8.44 10.76 21.85
N PRO A 678 -8.06 11.40 22.97
CA PRO A 678 -6.72 11.22 23.53
C PRO A 678 -6.48 9.78 24.02
N LEU A 679 -7.54 9.02 24.28
CA LEU A 679 -7.47 7.63 24.74
C LEU A 679 -6.91 6.70 23.67
N ILE A 680 -7.17 6.98 22.40
CA ILE A 680 -6.65 6.18 21.26
C ILE A 680 -5.52 6.86 20.50
N ALA A 681 -5.22 8.12 20.79
CA ALA A 681 -4.07 8.82 20.21
C ALA A 681 -2.77 8.03 20.45
N GLN A 682 -1.93 7.90 19.44
CA GLN A 682 -0.61 7.34 19.58
C GLN A 682 0.37 8.47 19.88
N PRO A 683 0.95 8.53 21.10
CA PRO A 683 2.02 9.48 21.41
C PRO A 683 3.25 9.24 20.54
N ALA A 684 4.14 10.23 20.48
CA ALA A 684 5.40 10.09 19.76
C ALA A 684 6.21 8.88 20.25
N TYR A 685 6.84 8.18 19.31
CA TYR A 685 7.68 7.02 19.63
C TYR A 685 8.82 6.87 18.63
N GLY A 686 9.82 6.09 19.03
CA GLY A 686 10.92 5.69 18.16
C GLY A 686 11.20 4.20 18.27
N LEU A 687 11.67 3.61 17.18
CA LEU A 687 12.01 2.20 17.08
C LEU A 687 13.48 2.05 16.68
N TRP A 688 14.18 1.18 17.36
CA TRP A 688 15.53 0.75 17.02
C TRP A 688 15.49 -0.60 16.36
N ASN A 689 16.15 -0.71 15.19
CA ASN A 689 16.33 -1.96 14.47
C ASN A 689 17.83 -2.14 14.18
N ALA A 690 18.30 -3.37 14.12
CA ALA A 690 19.67 -3.67 13.72
C ALA A 690 19.72 -5.01 12.99
N GLY A 691 20.75 -5.19 12.18
CA GLY A 691 20.98 -6.45 11.48
C GLY A 691 22.42 -6.65 11.09
N VAL A 692 22.77 -7.91 10.88
CA VAL A 692 24.04 -8.33 10.31
C VAL A 692 23.74 -9.25 9.14
N ILE A 693 24.32 -8.97 7.98
CA ILE A 693 24.20 -9.75 6.76
C ILE A 693 25.59 -10.27 6.40
N TRP A 694 25.74 -11.56 6.33
CA TRP A 694 26.98 -12.23 5.93
C TRP A 694 26.79 -12.88 4.56
N GLN A 695 27.38 -12.25 3.54
CA GLN A 695 27.61 -12.86 2.23
C GLN A 695 28.85 -13.75 2.36
N ILE A 696 28.66 -15.06 2.51
CA ILE A 696 29.75 -16.00 2.79
C ILE A 696 30.68 -16.10 1.60
N ASP A 697 30.09 -16.45 0.47
CA ASP A 697 30.60 -16.48 -0.91
C ASP A 697 29.36 -16.55 -1.82
N ARG A 698 29.54 -16.50 -3.12
CA ARG A 698 28.42 -16.89 -3.98
C ARG A 698 28.28 -18.42 -3.89
N PRO A 699 27.11 -18.99 -3.51
CA PRO A 699 25.75 -18.40 -3.61
C PRO A 699 25.04 -18.12 -2.25
N TRP A 700 25.72 -18.17 -1.10
CA TRP A 700 25.07 -18.16 0.21
C TRP A 700 25.12 -16.80 0.90
N THR A 701 23.94 -16.39 1.42
CA THR A 701 23.79 -15.23 2.31
C THR A 701 23.10 -15.68 3.60
N LEU A 702 23.65 -15.30 4.75
CA LEU A 702 23.01 -15.43 6.06
C LEU A 702 22.70 -14.04 6.59
N SER A 703 21.52 -13.83 7.16
CA SER A 703 21.19 -12.56 7.82
C SER A 703 20.53 -12.79 9.17
N LEU A 704 21.01 -12.07 10.18
CA LEU A 704 20.38 -11.95 11.47
C LEU A 704 19.81 -10.54 11.63
N GLN A 705 18.50 -10.43 11.80
CA GLN A 705 17.80 -9.14 11.87
C GLN A 705 17.05 -9.03 13.19
N GLY A 706 17.05 -7.84 13.77
CA GLY A 706 16.28 -7.51 14.97
C GLY A 706 15.45 -6.25 14.73
N THR A 707 14.17 -6.31 15.01
CA THR A 707 13.25 -5.17 14.92
C THR A 707 12.67 -4.82 16.27
N ASN A 708 12.35 -3.53 16.47
CA ASN A 708 11.85 -3.00 17.74
C ASN A 708 12.70 -3.46 18.95
N LEU A 709 14.01 -3.33 18.85
CA LEU A 709 14.97 -3.87 19.84
C LEU A 709 14.71 -3.38 21.27
N ALA A 710 14.20 -2.16 21.42
CA ALA A 710 13.82 -1.60 22.72
C ALA A 710 12.48 -2.14 23.25
N ASN A 711 11.82 -3.04 22.51
CA ASN A 711 10.49 -3.56 22.82
C ASN A 711 9.47 -2.45 23.11
N LYS A 712 9.50 -1.38 22.32
CA LYS A 712 8.61 -0.23 22.46
C LYS A 712 7.18 -0.66 22.13
N SER A 713 6.26 -0.41 23.06
CA SER A 713 4.82 -0.55 22.80
C SER A 713 4.32 0.69 22.06
N TYR A 714 3.66 0.49 20.90
CA TYR A 714 3.06 1.54 20.10
C TYR A 714 1.80 1.03 19.40
N ARG A 715 0.83 1.92 19.20
CA ARG A 715 -0.43 1.62 18.50
C ARG A 715 -0.30 1.98 17.03
N THR A 716 -0.84 1.13 16.17
CA THR A 716 -0.97 1.38 14.73
C THR A 716 -2.31 2.06 14.41
N THR A 717 -3.37 1.71 15.14
CA THR A 717 -4.69 2.31 15.05
C THR A 717 -5.48 2.08 16.34
N GLY A 718 -6.65 2.69 16.48
CA GLY A 718 -7.54 2.50 17.62
C GLY A 718 -8.93 3.06 17.33
N TYR A 719 -9.92 2.65 18.12
CA TYR A 719 -11.34 3.03 17.99
C TYR A 719 -11.88 3.50 19.31
N ASN A 720 -12.61 4.64 19.27
CA ASN A 720 -13.40 5.15 20.39
C ASN A 720 -14.87 5.21 20.00
N ILE A 721 -15.60 4.13 20.26
CA ILE A 721 -17.04 4.06 20.06
C ILE A 721 -17.71 4.37 21.41
N GLY A 722 -17.65 5.64 21.82
CA GLY A 722 -18.08 6.09 23.15
C GLY A 722 -19.54 5.77 23.47
N ALA A 723 -20.44 5.75 22.47
CA ALA A 723 -21.84 5.33 22.64
C ALA A 723 -21.94 3.89 23.20
N LEU A 724 -21.06 2.99 22.80
CA LEU A 724 -20.99 1.60 23.27
C LEU A 724 -19.96 1.40 24.39
N GLY A 725 -19.34 2.48 24.89
CA GLY A 725 -18.32 2.41 25.93
C GLY A 725 -17.03 1.70 25.50
N ILE A 726 -16.76 1.66 24.19
CA ILE A 726 -15.62 0.93 23.62
C ILE A 726 -14.48 1.90 23.36
N VAL A 727 -13.31 1.59 23.92
CA VAL A 727 -12.06 2.27 23.62
C VAL A 727 -10.99 1.18 23.46
N THR A 728 -10.58 0.93 22.23
CA THR A 728 -9.65 -0.15 21.89
C THR A 728 -8.51 0.33 21.01
N GLY A 729 -7.37 -0.39 21.04
CA GLY A 729 -6.19 -0.09 20.23
C GLY A 729 -5.54 -1.35 19.69
N TYR A 730 -5.06 -1.27 18.45
CA TYR A 730 -4.23 -2.28 17.80
C TYR A 730 -2.77 -1.89 17.91
N TYR A 731 -1.92 -2.83 18.28
CA TYR A 731 -0.50 -2.56 18.53
C TYR A 731 0.38 -3.12 17.42
N GLY A 732 1.48 -2.41 17.17
CA GLY A 732 2.54 -2.90 16.30
C GLY A 732 3.32 -4.04 16.90
N ALA A 733 4.11 -4.75 16.09
CA ALA A 733 4.87 -5.91 16.53
C ALA A 733 5.79 -5.60 17.73
N PRO A 734 5.93 -6.52 18.70
CA PRO A 734 6.90 -6.41 19.78
C PRO A 734 8.33 -6.56 19.23
N ARG A 735 9.34 -6.68 20.09
CA ARG A 735 10.69 -7.02 19.65
C ARG A 735 10.71 -8.37 18.97
N MET A 736 11.24 -8.37 17.72
CA MET A 736 11.40 -9.56 16.88
C MET A 736 12.87 -9.80 16.59
N ALA A 737 13.26 -11.05 16.41
CA ALA A 737 14.54 -11.43 15.86
C ALA A 737 14.32 -12.56 14.83
N THR A 738 14.95 -12.44 13.67
CA THR A 738 14.86 -13.40 12.57
C THR A 738 16.25 -13.79 12.08
N LEU A 739 16.42 -15.07 11.73
CA LEU A 739 17.58 -15.61 11.04
C LEU A 739 17.13 -16.12 9.68
N THR A 740 17.71 -15.57 8.62
CA THR A 740 17.41 -15.93 7.23
C THR A 740 18.64 -16.54 6.56
N ALA A 741 18.45 -17.65 5.88
CA ALA A 741 19.45 -18.23 4.98
C ALA A 741 18.91 -18.15 3.55
N ARG A 742 19.70 -17.60 2.62
CA ARG A 742 19.35 -17.47 1.20
C ARG A 742 20.43 -18.11 0.33
N TYR A 743 20.00 -18.90 -0.62
CA TYR A 743 20.81 -19.50 -1.69
C TYR A 743 20.38 -18.92 -3.03
N THR A 744 21.35 -18.44 -3.82
CA THR A 744 21.11 -17.92 -5.17
C THR A 744 21.99 -18.64 -6.18
N PHE A 745 21.47 -18.99 -7.36
CA PHE A 745 22.19 -19.73 -8.39
C PHE A 745 21.90 -19.18 -9.80
#